data_c51e5f3129bcd1c9c9dd516da25bb182
#
_entry.id   c51e5f3129bcd1c9c9dd516da25bb182
#
_cell.length_a   1.000
_cell.length_b   1.000
_cell.length_c   1.000
_cell.angle_alpha   90.00
_cell.angle_beta   90.00
_cell.angle_gamma   90.00
#
_symmetry.space_group_name_H-M   'P 1'
#
loop_
_entity.id
_entity.type
_entity.pdbx_description
1 polymer ?
#
loop_
_entity_poly.entity_id
_entity_poly.type
_entity_poly.pdbx_seq_one_letter_code
_entity_poly.pdbx_strand_id
1 'polypeptide(L)'
;QGSQLAPACVGSGLARVNPDLASERLTASFCVPSLTAVLDGGAERTRVRRAVVDVIESDPVFSRENQYFQSQNERYEAAVRKAVHLRKKMQDMGWSEDGPESVYIYRALSGDVAFLLHRVFMRSISVLGSDKQVAKWIPLATEHRLIGSYAQTELGHGTYLQGLETTAVFDISTQEFILNTPTISAMKWWPGDMGRSATHTVVFAQLYIHGKCYGVHPFIVQIRSLQDHSPCPGVIAGDIGPKMNFEHIDNGYLMLKNVRIPRENMLNKFCEVQPDGTYIRHGSQQINYFTMTSLRISLIADEVILPLMKACTIAIRYSVVRRQSKLKPGEEEAKILDYQTQQEKLLPQLAAAYAFHFINNYLHELFNKGYKEIQGRNFALLPELHALSSGFKAMISQYCTSGVDICLRACGGHGYSLLSGLPSLYTKILASCIYEGENTILLLQTARFLIKCFTAARAGQPVPPSVTYLAAMKPRKCPAKDKLDFLSPDIYTEAYQHAAIRLISSTAAKLQDLIQSGAERHEAWNQCTVQLVQAAKAHCHYITVKNFVETVEKLENTAGIQNIMKHLCDLFALHGIFSNAGIFLHDGYITGAQMDMVTASYLDLLGIIRKDAVPLVDAFDFTDKNLNSALGSYDGQVYQRLYEWAQKAPTNKQISPAYEKYLKPLLHNKLSKL
;
A
#
# COMPACT_ATOMS: atom_id res chain seq x y z
N GLN A 1 -30.09 28.76 1.96
CA GLN A 1 -30.11 28.28 3.35
C GLN A 1 -29.26 27.03 3.37
N GLY A 2 -27.95 27.21 3.62
CA GLY A 2 -26.98 26.12 3.69
C GLY A 2 -27.02 25.48 5.07
N SER A 3 -27.43 24.24 5.14
CA SER A 3 -27.21 23.39 6.33
C SER A 3 -25.72 23.14 6.48
N GLN A 4 -25.11 23.72 7.50
CA GLN A 4 -23.75 23.39 7.94
C GLN A 4 -23.69 21.90 8.34
N LEU A 5 -23.05 21.09 7.53
CA LEU A 5 -22.68 19.72 7.87
C LEU A 5 -21.54 19.80 8.91
N ALA A 6 -21.88 19.62 10.17
CA ALA A 6 -20.89 19.45 11.24
C ALA A 6 -20.05 18.18 11.02
N PRO A 7 -18.76 18.16 11.38
CA PRO A 7 -17.92 16.96 11.30
C PRO A 7 -18.49 15.84 12.18
N ALA A 8 -18.36 14.60 11.71
CA ALA A 8 -18.90 13.38 12.35
C ALA A 8 -18.13 12.97 13.62
N CYS A 9 -18.05 13.81 14.64
CA CYS A 9 -17.45 13.51 15.93
C CYS A 9 -18.22 14.17 17.07
N VAL A 10 -19.47 13.73 17.32
CA VAL A 10 -20.15 14.02 18.59
C VAL A 10 -20.68 12.73 19.19
N GLY A 11 -19.77 12.02 19.85
CA GLY A 11 -20.11 11.01 20.87
C GLY A 11 -20.18 11.69 22.24
N SER A 12 -21.26 11.52 22.92
CA SER A 12 -21.71 12.04 24.18
C SER A 12 -20.62 12.24 25.25
N GLY A 13 -20.47 13.46 25.69
CA GLY A 13 -19.60 13.92 26.79
C GLY A 13 -18.72 15.04 26.29
N LEU A 14 -19.05 16.30 26.60
CA LEU A 14 -18.27 17.49 26.27
C LEU A 14 -16.87 17.45 26.88
N ALA A 15 -15.99 16.59 26.42
CA ALA A 15 -14.56 16.70 26.64
C ALA A 15 -14.11 18.00 25.92
N ARG A 16 -13.58 18.95 26.68
CA ARG A 16 -13.17 20.26 26.17
C ARG A 16 -12.01 20.05 25.21
N VAL A 17 -12.23 20.37 23.92
CA VAL A 17 -11.16 20.31 22.90
C VAL A 17 -9.94 21.11 23.37
N ASN A 18 -8.75 20.57 23.15
CA ASN A 18 -7.50 21.27 23.46
C ASN A 18 -7.48 22.65 22.80
N PRO A 19 -7.22 23.75 23.54
CA PRO A 19 -7.30 25.10 23.01
C PRO A 19 -6.40 25.37 21.80
N ASP A 20 -5.21 24.77 21.77
CA ASP A 20 -4.27 24.93 20.67
C ASP A 20 -4.84 24.31 19.38
N LEU A 21 -5.39 23.09 19.43
CA LEU A 21 -6.04 22.48 18.26
C LEU A 21 -7.28 23.24 17.82
N ALA A 22 -8.08 23.73 18.78
CA ALA A 22 -9.26 24.53 18.45
C ALA A 22 -8.87 25.81 17.71
N SER A 23 -7.83 26.51 18.17
CA SER A 23 -7.30 27.71 17.53
C SER A 23 -6.80 27.44 16.11
N GLU A 24 -6.03 26.37 15.89
CA GLU A 24 -5.52 25.98 14.55
C GLU A 24 -6.67 25.72 13.55
N ARG A 25 -7.75 25.11 14.00
CA ARG A 25 -8.94 24.85 13.15
C ARG A 25 -9.70 26.09 12.75
N LEU A 26 -9.73 27.10 13.61
CA LEU A 26 -10.43 28.36 13.34
C LEU A 26 -9.70 29.23 12.30
N THR A 27 -8.40 29.02 12.11
CA THR A 27 -7.54 29.82 11.22
C THR A 27 -7.32 29.17 9.86
N ALA A 28 -8.04 28.10 9.53
CA ALA A 28 -7.93 27.41 8.24
C ALA A 28 -8.13 28.38 7.05
N SER A 29 -7.21 28.33 6.07
CA SER A 29 -7.28 29.16 4.86
C SER A 29 -8.24 28.60 3.80
N PHE A 30 -8.82 27.43 4.03
CA PHE A 30 -9.71 26.72 3.12
C PHE A 30 -10.88 26.03 3.87
N CYS A 31 -11.89 25.59 3.14
CA CYS A 31 -13.01 24.84 3.71
C CYS A 31 -12.65 23.36 3.83
N VAL A 32 -12.46 22.87 5.06
CA VAL A 32 -12.09 21.47 5.35
C VAL A 32 -13.11 20.46 4.80
N PRO A 33 -14.45 20.59 5.01
CA PRO A 33 -15.42 19.67 4.44
C PRO A 33 -15.40 19.62 2.90
N SER A 34 -15.13 20.74 2.24
CA SER A 34 -15.02 20.77 0.78
C SER A 34 -13.77 20.02 0.29
N LEU A 35 -12.64 20.14 1.01
CA LEU A 35 -11.44 19.37 0.68
C LEU A 35 -11.65 17.87 0.93
N THR A 36 -12.34 17.49 2.00
CA THR A 36 -12.75 16.10 2.24
C THR A 36 -13.56 15.55 1.06
N ALA A 37 -14.52 16.32 0.55
CA ALA A 37 -15.31 15.92 -0.61
C ALA A 37 -14.44 15.75 -1.88
N VAL A 38 -13.45 16.61 -2.08
CA VAL A 38 -12.48 16.47 -3.20
C VAL A 38 -11.71 15.16 -3.07
N LEU A 39 -11.22 14.83 -1.88
CA LEU A 39 -10.46 13.59 -1.63
C LEU A 39 -11.31 12.33 -1.83
N ASP A 40 -12.56 12.36 -1.44
CA ASP A 40 -13.50 11.24 -1.63
C ASP A 40 -14.00 11.12 -3.08
N GLY A 41 -13.77 12.13 -3.91
CA GLY A 41 -14.28 12.20 -5.29
C GLY A 41 -15.74 12.65 -5.39
N GLY A 42 -16.19 13.46 -4.43
CA GLY A 42 -17.50 14.13 -4.41
C GLY A 42 -18.24 13.99 -3.09
N ALA A 43 -19.13 14.94 -2.79
CA ALA A 43 -19.89 15.00 -1.54
C ALA A 43 -20.76 13.74 -1.30
N GLU A 44 -21.30 13.13 -2.36
CA GLU A 44 -22.10 11.91 -2.24
C GLU A 44 -21.23 10.72 -1.77
N ARG A 45 -20.01 10.59 -2.28
CA ARG A 45 -19.08 9.55 -1.80
C ARG A 45 -18.67 9.78 -0.35
N THR A 46 -18.47 11.02 0.06
CA THR A 46 -18.24 11.37 1.48
C THR A 46 -19.41 10.93 2.35
N ARG A 47 -20.65 11.19 1.91
CA ARG A 47 -21.84 10.77 2.63
C ARG A 47 -21.93 9.25 2.80
N VAL A 48 -21.69 8.50 1.71
CA VAL A 48 -21.70 7.02 1.74
C VAL A 48 -20.59 6.51 2.66
N ARG A 49 -19.37 7.05 2.54
CA ARG A 49 -18.24 6.64 3.39
C ARG A 49 -18.55 6.85 4.88
N ARG A 50 -19.04 8.03 5.25
CA ARG A 50 -19.39 8.35 6.64
C ARG A 50 -20.48 7.43 7.18
N ALA A 51 -21.53 7.16 6.40
CA ALA A 51 -22.59 6.25 6.78
C ALA A 51 -22.08 4.82 7.04
N VAL A 52 -21.18 4.33 6.19
CA VAL A 52 -20.54 3.02 6.39
C VAL A 52 -19.66 3.01 7.65
N VAL A 53 -18.84 4.06 7.85
CA VAL A 53 -17.99 4.19 9.03
C VAL A 53 -18.84 4.19 10.31
N ASP A 54 -19.92 4.96 10.35
CA ASP A 54 -20.83 5.03 11.51
C ASP A 54 -21.43 3.64 11.83
N VAL A 55 -21.86 2.89 10.83
CA VAL A 55 -22.42 1.53 11.02
C VAL A 55 -21.36 0.57 11.56
N ILE A 56 -20.15 0.60 11.04
CA ILE A 56 -19.06 -0.29 11.46
C ILE A 56 -18.58 0.09 12.86
N GLU A 57 -18.30 1.37 13.11
CA GLU A 57 -17.72 1.82 14.38
C GLU A 57 -18.71 1.85 15.55
N SER A 58 -20.01 1.93 15.28
CA SER A 58 -21.03 1.80 16.33
C SER A 58 -21.20 0.36 16.82
N ASP A 59 -20.76 -0.62 16.07
CA ASP A 59 -20.89 -2.03 16.42
C ASP A 59 -19.74 -2.50 17.31
N PRO A 60 -20.00 -2.92 18.56
CA PRO A 60 -18.96 -3.28 19.52
C PRO A 60 -18.12 -4.49 19.09
N VAL A 61 -18.63 -5.35 18.18
CA VAL A 61 -17.88 -6.52 17.67
C VAL A 61 -16.65 -6.07 16.89
N PHE A 62 -16.72 -4.93 16.21
CA PHE A 62 -15.59 -4.38 15.45
C PHE A 62 -14.63 -3.53 16.26
N SER A 63 -14.86 -3.39 17.57
CA SER A 63 -13.96 -2.64 18.46
C SER A 63 -12.52 -3.17 18.38
N ARG A 64 -11.56 -2.23 18.38
CA ARG A 64 -10.14 -2.52 18.51
C ARG A 64 -9.59 -2.15 19.90
N GLU A 65 -10.48 -1.82 20.81
CA GLU A 65 -10.12 -1.55 22.19
C GLU A 65 -9.42 -2.79 22.80
N ASN A 66 -8.32 -2.58 23.49
CA ASN A 66 -7.48 -3.63 24.07
C ASN A 66 -6.73 -4.55 23.07
N GLN A 67 -6.78 -4.27 21.78
CA GLN A 67 -6.05 -5.05 20.75
C GLN A 67 -4.56 -5.19 21.08
N TYR A 68 -3.94 -4.17 21.68
CA TYR A 68 -2.52 -4.18 22.04
C TYR A 68 -2.14 -5.19 23.13
N PHE A 69 -3.11 -5.73 23.85
CA PHE A 69 -2.91 -6.66 24.95
C PHE A 69 -3.26 -8.11 24.60
N GLN A 70 -3.69 -8.38 23.37
CA GLN A 70 -4.07 -9.69 22.89
C GLN A 70 -2.88 -10.49 22.40
N SER A 71 -2.86 -11.79 22.72
CA SER A 71 -1.94 -12.77 22.10
C SER A 71 -2.29 -13.00 20.63
N GLN A 72 -1.41 -13.67 19.89
CA GLN A 72 -1.62 -14.03 18.50
C GLN A 72 -2.91 -14.84 18.30
N ASN A 73 -3.15 -15.83 19.15
CA ASN A 73 -4.38 -16.65 19.07
C ASN A 73 -5.65 -15.84 19.32
N GLU A 74 -5.64 -14.97 20.32
CA GLU A 74 -6.78 -14.09 20.61
C GLU A 74 -7.04 -13.08 19.47
N ARG A 75 -6.00 -12.55 18.84
CA ARG A 75 -6.14 -11.68 17.65
C ARG A 75 -6.74 -12.44 16.46
N TYR A 76 -6.27 -13.64 16.19
CA TYR A 76 -6.82 -14.48 15.13
C TYR A 76 -8.31 -14.81 15.38
N GLU A 77 -8.64 -15.27 16.58
CA GLU A 77 -10.03 -15.58 16.95
C GLU A 77 -10.96 -14.35 16.84
N ALA A 78 -10.47 -13.19 17.32
CA ALA A 78 -11.19 -11.93 17.18
C ALA A 78 -11.41 -11.54 15.71
N ALA A 79 -10.40 -11.74 14.85
CA ALA A 79 -10.50 -11.44 13.42
C ALA A 79 -11.48 -12.36 12.69
N VAL A 80 -11.48 -13.66 13.01
CA VAL A 80 -12.47 -14.62 12.47
C VAL A 80 -13.87 -14.25 12.91
N ARG A 81 -14.07 -13.95 14.20
CA ARG A 81 -15.37 -13.49 14.73
C ARG A 81 -15.86 -12.23 14.01
N LYS A 82 -14.98 -11.26 13.80
CA LYS A 82 -15.29 -10.03 13.05
C LYS A 82 -15.67 -10.34 11.60
N ALA A 83 -14.97 -11.25 10.92
CA ALA A 83 -15.27 -11.62 9.54
C ALA A 83 -16.65 -12.29 9.41
N VAL A 84 -16.98 -13.22 10.30
CA VAL A 84 -18.30 -13.87 10.32
C VAL A 84 -19.41 -12.86 10.63
N HIS A 85 -19.20 -11.98 11.62
CA HIS A 85 -20.16 -10.94 11.97
C HIS A 85 -20.33 -9.91 10.84
N LEU A 86 -19.23 -9.52 10.16
CA LEU A 86 -19.25 -8.64 8.99
C LEU A 86 -20.13 -9.22 7.89
N ARG A 87 -19.98 -10.51 7.60
CA ARG A 87 -20.80 -11.19 6.58
C ARG A 87 -22.29 -11.05 6.88
N LYS A 88 -22.69 -11.30 8.12
CA LYS A 88 -24.08 -11.11 8.55
C LYS A 88 -24.52 -9.66 8.39
N LYS A 89 -23.72 -8.72 8.87
CA LYS A 89 -24.01 -7.28 8.77
C LYS A 89 -24.17 -6.82 7.32
N MET A 90 -23.30 -7.28 6.42
CA MET A 90 -23.42 -6.96 4.99
C MET A 90 -24.74 -7.48 4.40
N GLN A 91 -25.15 -8.70 4.76
CA GLN A 91 -26.46 -9.25 4.35
C GLN A 91 -27.63 -8.41 4.89
N ASP A 92 -27.60 -8.07 6.18
CA ASP A 92 -28.64 -7.28 6.83
C ASP A 92 -28.78 -5.86 6.22
N MET A 93 -27.66 -5.28 5.78
CA MET A 93 -27.59 -3.95 5.16
C MET A 93 -27.81 -3.97 3.64
N GLY A 94 -27.87 -5.13 3.00
CA GLY A 94 -27.91 -5.27 1.54
C GLY A 94 -26.62 -4.86 0.83
N TRP A 95 -25.47 -4.87 1.53
CA TRP A 95 -24.17 -4.57 0.96
C TRP A 95 -23.57 -5.79 0.28
N SER A 96 -22.84 -5.58 -0.81
CA SER A 96 -22.12 -6.63 -1.54
C SER A 96 -20.61 -6.41 -1.53
N GLU A 97 -19.84 -7.48 -1.76
CA GLU A 97 -18.37 -7.41 -1.88
C GLU A 97 -17.90 -6.52 -3.03
N ASP A 98 -18.69 -6.43 -4.11
CA ASP A 98 -18.42 -5.58 -5.27
C ASP A 98 -19.16 -4.23 -5.19
N GLY A 99 -19.90 -3.98 -4.09
CA GLY A 99 -20.66 -2.75 -3.88
C GLY A 99 -19.77 -1.55 -3.56
N PRO A 100 -20.29 -0.32 -3.73
CA PRO A 100 -19.55 0.90 -3.44
C PRO A 100 -19.13 1.04 -1.97
N GLU A 101 -19.82 0.37 -1.06
CA GLU A 101 -19.54 0.36 0.38
C GLU A 101 -18.32 -0.49 0.75
N SER A 102 -18.00 -1.51 -0.04
CA SER A 102 -16.98 -2.52 0.27
C SER A 102 -15.62 -1.88 0.63
N VAL A 103 -15.14 -0.95 -0.17
CA VAL A 103 -13.88 -0.23 0.10
C VAL A 103 -13.91 0.49 1.45
N TYR A 104 -15.01 1.14 1.78
CA TYR A 104 -15.14 1.90 3.04
C TYR A 104 -15.25 0.99 4.26
N ILE A 105 -15.89 -0.18 4.12
CA ILE A 105 -15.96 -1.22 5.17
C ILE A 105 -14.55 -1.65 5.58
N TYR A 106 -13.72 -2.05 4.61
CA TYR A 106 -12.37 -2.54 4.91
C TYR A 106 -11.44 -1.43 5.43
N ARG A 107 -11.63 -0.18 4.97
CA ARG A 107 -10.92 0.99 5.52
C ARG A 107 -11.33 1.29 6.97
N ALA A 108 -12.61 1.22 7.29
CA ALA A 108 -13.11 1.41 8.66
C ALA A 108 -12.57 0.34 9.61
N LEU A 109 -12.51 -0.91 9.17
CA LEU A 109 -11.93 -2.03 9.91
C LEU A 109 -10.39 -1.94 10.00
N SER A 110 -9.74 -1.07 9.21
CA SER A 110 -8.27 -0.99 9.10
C SER A 110 -7.59 -2.31 8.75
N GLY A 111 -8.31 -3.20 8.05
CA GLY A 111 -7.87 -4.54 7.70
C GLY A 111 -7.82 -5.53 8.88
N ASP A 112 -8.35 -5.17 10.06
CA ASP A 112 -8.37 -6.04 11.25
C ASP A 112 -9.54 -7.05 11.21
N VAL A 113 -9.52 -7.88 10.16
CA VAL A 113 -10.54 -8.90 9.87
C VAL A 113 -9.88 -10.08 9.15
N ALA A 114 -10.37 -11.31 9.40
CA ALA A 114 -9.87 -12.48 8.69
C ALA A 114 -10.41 -12.57 7.24
N PHE A 115 -9.91 -13.53 6.50
CA PHE A 115 -10.32 -13.89 5.14
C PHE A 115 -10.03 -12.81 4.08
N LEU A 116 -8.96 -12.06 4.26
CA LEU A 116 -8.56 -11.02 3.30
C LEU A 116 -8.12 -11.63 1.95
N LEU A 117 -7.44 -12.79 1.97
CA LEU A 117 -7.00 -13.51 0.76
C LEU A 117 -8.15 -14.22 0.05
N HIS A 118 -9.28 -14.42 0.71
CA HIS A 118 -10.50 -14.91 0.08
C HIS A 118 -10.95 -14.00 -1.08
N ARG A 119 -10.82 -12.69 -0.94
CA ARG A 119 -11.07 -11.72 -2.02
C ARG A 119 -10.12 -11.90 -3.20
N VAL A 120 -8.84 -12.21 -2.91
CA VAL A 120 -7.84 -12.49 -3.96
C VAL A 120 -8.17 -13.78 -4.70
N PHE A 121 -8.63 -14.81 -4.00
CA PHE A 121 -9.13 -16.05 -4.58
C PHE A 121 -10.28 -15.78 -5.53
N MET A 122 -11.32 -15.05 -5.09
CA MET A 122 -12.46 -14.68 -5.94
C MET A 122 -12.01 -13.87 -7.16
N ARG A 123 -11.12 -12.89 -6.95
CA ARG A 123 -10.60 -12.05 -8.05
C ARG A 123 -9.84 -12.88 -9.08
N SER A 124 -9.04 -13.85 -8.65
CA SER A 124 -8.31 -14.75 -9.54
C SER A 124 -9.28 -15.55 -10.43
N ILE A 125 -10.34 -16.08 -9.86
CA ILE A 125 -11.37 -16.81 -10.62
C ILE A 125 -12.09 -15.89 -11.60
N SER A 126 -12.49 -14.69 -11.16
CA SER A 126 -13.18 -13.72 -12.02
C SER A 126 -12.33 -13.27 -13.22
N VAL A 127 -11.01 -13.17 -13.05
CA VAL A 127 -10.08 -12.73 -14.10
C VAL A 127 -9.66 -13.89 -15.01
N LEU A 128 -9.30 -15.04 -14.43
CA LEU A 128 -8.63 -16.15 -15.13
C LEU A 128 -9.57 -17.33 -15.46
N GLY A 129 -10.72 -17.38 -14.82
CA GLY A 129 -11.72 -18.43 -15.03
C GLY A 129 -12.60 -18.16 -16.25
N SER A 130 -13.02 -19.24 -16.92
CA SER A 130 -14.09 -19.17 -17.91
C SER A 130 -15.43 -18.85 -17.26
N ASP A 131 -16.41 -18.43 -18.06
CA ASP A 131 -17.76 -18.10 -17.57
C ASP A 131 -18.39 -19.26 -16.78
N LYS A 132 -18.14 -20.51 -17.22
CA LYS A 132 -18.57 -21.72 -16.53
C LYS A 132 -17.91 -21.85 -15.14
N GLN A 133 -16.63 -21.55 -15.03
CA GLN A 133 -15.92 -21.60 -13.75
C GLN A 133 -16.34 -20.46 -12.80
N VAL A 134 -16.53 -19.26 -13.35
CA VAL A 134 -17.06 -18.12 -12.58
C VAL A 134 -18.45 -18.45 -12.04
N ALA A 135 -19.35 -18.97 -12.87
CA ALA A 135 -20.70 -19.37 -12.46
C ALA A 135 -20.72 -20.48 -11.39
N LYS A 136 -19.72 -21.38 -11.39
CA LYS A 136 -19.58 -22.45 -10.40
C LYS A 136 -19.03 -21.95 -9.07
N TRP A 137 -17.90 -21.23 -9.10
CA TRP A 137 -17.08 -20.96 -7.92
C TRP A 137 -17.42 -19.65 -7.20
N ILE A 138 -17.78 -18.59 -7.94
CA ILE A 138 -18.01 -17.28 -7.33
C ILE A 138 -19.22 -17.28 -6.38
N PRO A 139 -20.38 -17.87 -6.71
CA PRO A 139 -21.48 -17.94 -5.76
C PRO A 139 -21.13 -18.67 -4.46
N LEU A 140 -20.41 -19.80 -4.56
CA LEU A 140 -19.94 -20.54 -3.38
C LEU A 140 -19.02 -19.72 -2.48
N ALA A 141 -18.12 -18.97 -3.10
CA ALA A 141 -17.19 -18.10 -2.40
C ALA A 141 -17.93 -16.89 -1.79
N THR A 142 -18.78 -16.21 -2.55
CA THR A 142 -19.56 -15.06 -2.06
C THR A 142 -20.48 -15.43 -0.90
N GLU A 143 -21.04 -16.63 -0.91
CA GLU A 143 -21.85 -17.16 0.18
C GLU A 143 -21.02 -17.69 1.36
N HIS A 144 -19.67 -17.65 1.28
CA HIS A 144 -18.75 -18.25 2.26
C HIS A 144 -19.01 -19.74 2.53
N ARG A 145 -19.53 -20.46 1.55
CA ARG A 145 -19.64 -21.94 1.57
C ARG A 145 -18.28 -22.62 1.38
N LEU A 146 -17.30 -21.85 0.96
CA LEU A 146 -15.87 -22.16 0.97
C LEU A 146 -15.09 -20.90 1.34
N ILE A 147 -13.91 -21.07 1.92
CA ILE A 147 -12.95 -20.01 2.17
C ILE A 147 -11.74 -20.25 1.26
N GLY A 148 -11.40 -19.25 0.44
CA GLY A 148 -10.32 -19.36 -0.52
C GLY A 148 -9.03 -18.68 -0.05
N SER A 149 -7.90 -19.16 -0.57
CA SER A 149 -6.57 -18.56 -0.42
C SER A 149 -5.88 -18.47 -1.78
N TYR A 150 -4.68 -17.87 -1.83
CA TYR A 150 -3.91 -17.67 -3.05
C TYR A 150 -2.46 -18.15 -2.83
N ALA A 151 -2.08 -19.27 -3.43
CA ALA A 151 -0.83 -19.98 -3.18
C ALA A 151 0.12 -19.93 -4.38
N GLN A 152 0.88 -18.82 -4.51
CA GLN A 152 1.87 -18.62 -5.57
C GLN A 152 3.29 -18.82 -5.05
N THR A 153 3.70 -18.06 -4.04
CA THR A 153 5.06 -18.06 -3.48
C THR A 153 5.44 -19.41 -2.91
N GLU A 154 6.64 -19.85 -3.21
CA GLU A 154 7.28 -21.04 -2.63
C GLU A 154 8.38 -20.66 -1.66
N LEU A 155 8.78 -21.56 -0.78
CA LEU A 155 9.86 -21.36 0.18
C LEU A 155 11.17 -20.96 -0.52
N GLY A 156 11.45 -21.53 -1.68
CA GLY A 156 12.63 -21.23 -2.49
C GLY A 156 12.44 -20.16 -3.58
N HIS A 157 11.20 -19.75 -3.90
CA HIS A 157 10.92 -18.86 -5.03
C HIS A 157 9.86 -17.82 -4.69
N GLY A 158 10.27 -16.56 -4.51
CA GLY A 158 9.37 -15.41 -4.29
C GLY A 158 9.17 -14.55 -5.53
N THR A 159 10.26 -14.12 -6.17
CA THR A 159 10.25 -13.17 -7.29
C THR A 159 10.37 -13.84 -8.66
N TYR A 160 11.10 -14.93 -8.76
CA TYR A 160 11.31 -15.68 -10.00
C TYR A 160 10.20 -16.71 -10.20
N LEU A 161 9.04 -16.26 -10.68
CA LEU A 161 7.85 -17.09 -10.83
C LEU A 161 8.01 -18.20 -11.87
N GLN A 162 8.85 -18.01 -12.89
CA GLN A 162 9.14 -19.05 -13.88
C GLN A 162 9.91 -20.22 -13.29
N GLY A 163 10.58 -20.03 -12.15
CA GLY A 163 11.33 -21.04 -11.41
C GLY A 163 10.51 -21.81 -10.39
N LEU A 164 9.19 -21.58 -10.27
CA LEU A 164 8.34 -22.35 -9.37
C LEU A 164 8.51 -23.84 -9.61
N GLU A 165 8.64 -24.62 -8.54
CA GLU A 165 8.94 -26.05 -8.59
C GLU A 165 7.71 -26.95 -8.41
N THR A 166 6.61 -26.45 -7.81
CA THR A 166 5.34 -27.20 -7.72
C THR A 166 4.89 -27.60 -9.12
N THR A 167 4.52 -28.87 -9.30
CA THR A 167 4.11 -29.43 -10.59
C THR A 167 2.64 -29.78 -10.62
N ALA A 168 2.05 -29.72 -11.81
CA ALA A 168 0.73 -30.22 -12.13
C ALA A 168 0.83 -31.05 -13.41
N VAL A 169 0.75 -32.37 -13.30
CA VAL A 169 0.86 -33.32 -14.42
C VAL A 169 -0.53 -33.75 -14.83
N PHE A 170 -0.84 -33.60 -16.13
CA PHE A 170 -2.14 -34.05 -16.67
C PHE A 170 -2.16 -35.56 -16.91
N ASP A 171 -3.10 -36.24 -16.27
CA ASP A 171 -3.37 -37.67 -16.47
C ASP A 171 -4.58 -37.82 -17.41
N ILE A 172 -4.30 -38.19 -18.66
CA ILE A 172 -5.33 -38.34 -19.69
C ILE A 172 -6.32 -39.45 -19.34
N SER A 173 -5.84 -40.50 -18.70
CA SER A 173 -6.66 -41.70 -18.40
C SER A 173 -7.77 -41.40 -17.42
N THR A 174 -7.52 -40.52 -16.45
CA THR A 174 -8.47 -40.11 -15.42
C THR A 174 -9.08 -38.72 -15.63
N GLN A 175 -8.57 -37.94 -16.61
CA GLN A 175 -8.95 -36.55 -16.85
C GLN A 175 -8.70 -35.64 -15.64
N GLU A 176 -7.60 -35.87 -14.95
CA GLU A 176 -7.21 -35.17 -13.74
C GLU A 176 -5.83 -34.53 -13.84
N PHE A 177 -5.56 -33.50 -13.08
CA PHE A 177 -4.21 -33.04 -12.78
C PHE A 177 -3.70 -33.64 -11.47
N ILE A 178 -2.47 -34.09 -11.47
CA ILE A 178 -1.75 -34.57 -10.28
C ILE A 178 -0.82 -33.44 -9.83
N LEU A 179 -1.14 -32.80 -8.71
CA LEU A 179 -0.32 -31.72 -8.14
C LEU A 179 0.65 -32.30 -7.13
N ASN A 180 1.90 -31.89 -7.23
CA ASN A 180 2.97 -32.39 -6.35
C ASN A 180 3.96 -31.31 -5.97
N THR A 181 4.41 -31.33 -4.71
CA THR A 181 5.50 -30.54 -4.16
C THR A 181 6.74 -31.42 -4.11
N PRO A 182 7.65 -31.35 -5.13
CA PRO A 182 8.72 -32.33 -5.27
C PRO A 182 9.84 -32.17 -4.25
N THR A 183 10.06 -30.98 -3.73
CA THR A 183 11.15 -30.62 -2.82
C THR A 183 10.63 -29.78 -1.67
N ILE A 184 11.43 -29.61 -0.61
CA ILE A 184 11.06 -28.70 0.49
C ILE A 184 11.01 -27.23 0.02
N SER A 185 11.86 -26.83 -0.94
CA SER A 185 11.88 -25.49 -1.53
C SER A 185 10.63 -25.17 -2.36
N ALA A 186 9.95 -26.21 -2.89
CA ALA A 186 8.69 -26.09 -3.62
C ALA A 186 7.47 -25.88 -2.71
N MET A 187 7.62 -26.03 -1.38
CA MET A 187 6.52 -25.82 -0.44
C MET A 187 5.97 -24.40 -0.59
N LYS A 188 4.65 -24.24 -0.78
CA LYS A 188 4.02 -22.92 -0.76
C LYS A 188 4.18 -22.31 0.61
N TRP A 189 4.59 -21.04 0.67
CA TRP A 189 4.91 -20.31 1.90
C TRP A 189 4.37 -18.89 1.83
N TRP A 190 3.87 -18.37 2.90
CA TRP A 190 3.23 -17.06 3.05
C TRP A 190 1.75 -16.93 2.70
N PRO A 191 1.07 -17.77 1.90
CA PRO A 191 -0.34 -17.53 1.60
C PRO A 191 -1.13 -17.20 2.87
N GLY A 192 -1.85 -16.07 2.85
CA GLY A 192 -2.77 -15.72 3.93
C GLY A 192 -4.00 -16.64 3.92
N ASP A 193 -4.65 -16.76 5.06
CA ASP A 193 -5.79 -17.65 5.32
C ASP A 193 -5.46 -19.15 5.14
N MET A 194 -4.24 -19.49 4.73
CA MET A 194 -3.79 -20.86 4.44
C MET A 194 -3.56 -21.69 5.71
N GLY A 195 -3.05 -21.05 6.76
CA GLY A 195 -2.57 -21.77 7.94
C GLY A 195 -3.65 -22.55 8.66
N ARG A 196 -4.84 -21.96 8.77
CA ARG A 196 -5.96 -22.52 9.58
C ARG A 196 -7.33 -22.37 8.90
N SER A 197 -7.58 -21.33 8.12
CA SER A 197 -8.92 -20.91 7.71
C SER A 197 -9.37 -21.46 6.35
N ALA A 198 -8.52 -21.44 5.34
CA ALA A 198 -8.91 -21.74 3.96
C ALA A 198 -9.27 -23.21 3.77
N THR A 199 -10.35 -23.44 3.02
CA THR A 199 -10.78 -24.75 2.55
C THR A 199 -10.33 -25.04 1.13
N HIS A 200 -10.17 -23.98 0.32
CA HIS A 200 -9.69 -24.02 -1.08
C HIS A 200 -8.58 -23.01 -1.30
N THR A 201 -7.80 -23.22 -2.34
CA THR A 201 -6.78 -22.26 -2.75
C THR A 201 -6.59 -22.28 -4.27
N VAL A 202 -6.15 -21.16 -4.84
CA VAL A 202 -5.58 -21.15 -6.20
C VAL A 202 -4.09 -21.43 -6.08
N VAL A 203 -3.66 -22.59 -6.57
CA VAL A 203 -2.24 -23.00 -6.60
C VAL A 203 -1.64 -22.69 -7.96
N PHE A 204 -0.50 -22.02 -7.98
CA PHE A 204 0.31 -21.84 -9.18
C PHE A 204 1.35 -22.95 -9.28
N ALA A 205 1.33 -23.70 -10.39
CA ALA A 205 2.20 -24.86 -10.61
C ALA A 205 2.64 -24.95 -12.07
N GLN A 206 3.78 -25.61 -12.32
CA GLN A 206 4.28 -25.92 -13.65
C GLN A 206 3.40 -27.01 -14.28
N LEU A 207 2.75 -26.67 -15.39
CA LEU A 207 1.89 -27.60 -16.14
C LEU A 207 2.73 -28.53 -17.01
N TYR A 208 2.53 -29.83 -16.83
CA TYR A 208 3.13 -30.88 -17.66
C TYR A 208 2.07 -31.70 -18.37
N ILE A 209 2.24 -31.88 -19.68
CA ILE A 209 1.39 -32.73 -20.53
C ILE A 209 2.33 -33.59 -21.39
N HIS A 210 2.21 -34.91 -21.35
CA HIS A 210 3.09 -35.83 -22.06
C HIS A 210 4.59 -35.54 -21.80
N GLY A 211 4.98 -35.20 -20.58
CA GLY A 211 6.37 -34.88 -20.22
C GLY A 211 6.86 -33.49 -20.68
N LYS A 212 6.08 -32.74 -21.45
CA LYS A 212 6.42 -31.38 -21.87
C LYS A 212 5.88 -30.35 -20.88
N CYS A 213 6.76 -29.41 -20.46
CA CYS A 213 6.39 -28.28 -19.61
C CYS A 213 5.77 -27.13 -20.44
N TYR A 214 4.62 -26.64 -20.01
CA TYR A 214 3.91 -25.50 -20.60
C TYR A 214 4.00 -24.23 -19.73
N GLY A 215 4.78 -24.27 -18.63
CA GLY A 215 4.95 -23.16 -17.72
C GLY A 215 3.91 -23.09 -16.61
N VAL A 216 3.94 -21.99 -15.85
CA VAL A 216 3.11 -21.82 -14.65
C VAL A 216 1.65 -21.54 -15.02
N HIS A 217 0.74 -22.29 -14.39
CA HIS A 217 -0.71 -22.16 -14.54
C HIS A 217 -1.42 -22.21 -13.18
N PRO A 218 -2.61 -21.59 -13.06
CA PRO A 218 -3.40 -21.55 -11.84
C PRO A 218 -4.40 -22.71 -11.76
N PHE A 219 -4.48 -23.36 -10.59
CA PHE A 219 -5.35 -24.51 -10.31
C PHE A 219 -6.14 -24.31 -9.04
N ILE A 220 -7.46 -24.55 -9.04
CA ILE A 220 -8.27 -24.55 -7.83
C ILE A 220 -8.13 -25.93 -7.14
N VAL A 221 -7.65 -25.89 -5.89
CA VAL A 221 -7.39 -27.08 -5.09
C VAL A 221 -8.14 -27.00 -3.77
N GLN A 222 -8.95 -28.02 -3.46
CA GLN A 222 -9.51 -28.18 -2.12
C GLN A 222 -8.42 -28.70 -1.19
N ILE A 223 -8.19 -28.03 -0.08
CA ILE A 223 -7.12 -28.36 0.87
C ILE A 223 -7.67 -28.86 2.22
N ARG A 224 -8.91 -28.51 2.57
CA ARG A 224 -9.59 -29.01 3.77
C ARG A 224 -11.00 -29.49 3.48
N SER A 225 -11.43 -30.47 4.22
CA SER A 225 -12.80 -31.00 4.21
C SER A 225 -13.81 -29.92 4.63
N LEU A 226 -14.91 -29.83 3.90
CA LEU A 226 -16.02 -28.93 4.27
C LEU A 226 -16.88 -29.45 5.41
N GLN A 227 -16.66 -30.72 5.85
CA GLN A 227 -17.45 -31.34 6.93
C GLN A 227 -16.80 -31.14 8.29
N ASP A 228 -15.49 -31.40 8.40
CA ASP A 228 -14.76 -31.44 9.68
C ASP A 228 -13.49 -30.58 9.68
N HIS A 229 -13.22 -29.87 8.58
CA HIS A 229 -12.07 -29.01 8.39
C HIS A 229 -10.71 -29.71 8.43
N SER A 230 -10.66 -31.04 8.43
CA SER A 230 -9.42 -31.81 8.35
C SER A 230 -8.74 -31.60 6.98
N PRO A 231 -7.40 -31.70 6.90
CA PRO A 231 -6.68 -31.67 5.62
C PRO A 231 -7.19 -32.78 4.69
N CYS A 232 -7.35 -32.46 3.40
CA CYS A 232 -7.67 -33.46 2.38
C CYS A 232 -6.50 -34.45 2.17
N PRO A 233 -6.76 -35.68 1.63
CA PRO A 233 -5.70 -36.64 1.36
C PRO A 233 -4.55 -36.05 0.51
N GLY A 234 -3.32 -36.27 0.96
CA GLY A 234 -2.12 -35.73 0.31
C GLY A 234 -1.82 -34.26 0.61
N VAL A 235 -2.64 -33.55 1.35
CA VAL A 235 -2.44 -32.15 1.74
C VAL A 235 -1.78 -32.06 3.11
N ILE A 236 -0.70 -31.28 3.21
CA ILE A 236 -0.07 -30.89 4.47
C ILE A 236 -0.09 -29.36 4.49
N ALA A 237 -0.80 -28.77 5.45
CA ALA A 237 -0.90 -27.31 5.61
C ALA A 237 -0.83 -26.93 7.09
N GLY A 238 -0.31 -25.74 7.37
CA GLY A 238 -0.20 -25.20 8.72
C GLY A 238 0.23 -23.73 8.73
N ASP A 239 0.26 -23.12 9.92
CA ASP A 239 0.64 -21.72 10.15
C ASP A 239 2.18 -21.59 10.16
N ILE A 240 2.71 -20.49 9.60
CA ILE A 240 4.17 -20.24 9.53
C ILE A 240 4.76 -19.67 10.82
N GLY A 241 3.92 -19.35 11.82
CA GLY A 241 4.37 -18.80 13.09
C GLY A 241 4.39 -17.27 13.15
N PRO A 242 5.12 -16.68 14.12
CA PRO A 242 5.07 -15.27 14.42
C PRO A 242 5.67 -14.39 13.32
N LYS A 243 5.11 -13.20 13.16
CA LYS A 243 5.52 -12.18 12.21
C LYS A 243 5.67 -10.83 12.92
N MET A 244 6.19 -9.84 12.21
CA MET A 244 6.31 -8.48 12.75
C MET A 244 4.94 -7.79 12.92
N ASN A 245 3.98 -8.11 12.04
CA ASN A 245 2.59 -7.67 12.08
C ASN A 245 1.69 -8.72 11.43
N PHE A 246 0.41 -8.42 11.22
CA PHE A 246 -0.59 -9.33 10.63
C PHE A 246 -0.84 -10.58 11.48
N GLU A 247 -0.77 -10.46 12.80
CA GLU A 247 -1.03 -11.57 13.74
C GLU A 247 -2.47 -12.11 13.64
N HIS A 248 -3.38 -11.31 13.10
CA HIS A 248 -4.77 -11.68 12.84
C HIS A 248 -4.96 -12.50 11.54
N ILE A 249 -3.93 -12.58 10.69
CA ILE A 249 -3.92 -13.39 9.46
C ILE A 249 -3.08 -14.63 9.69
N ASP A 250 -3.65 -15.78 9.42
CA ASP A 250 -2.98 -17.08 9.47
C ASP A 250 -2.25 -17.36 8.15
N ASN A 251 -1.11 -16.66 7.96
CA ASN A 251 -0.21 -17.00 6.87
C ASN A 251 0.28 -18.43 7.04
N GLY A 252 0.23 -19.22 5.97
CA GLY A 252 0.49 -20.65 6.07
C GLY A 252 1.53 -21.18 5.09
N TYR A 253 1.78 -22.46 5.25
CA TYR A 253 2.52 -23.28 4.31
C TYR A 253 1.59 -24.37 3.74
N LEU A 254 1.92 -24.85 2.52
CA LEU A 254 1.18 -25.91 1.85
C LEU A 254 2.16 -26.82 1.09
N MET A 255 2.05 -28.10 1.37
CA MET A 255 2.72 -29.18 0.61
C MET A 255 1.65 -30.12 0.03
N LEU A 256 1.79 -30.46 -1.23
CA LEU A 256 0.91 -31.36 -1.96
C LEU A 256 1.66 -32.64 -2.30
N LYS A 257 1.11 -33.78 -1.93
CA LYS A 257 1.67 -35.12 -2.23
C LYS A 257 0.73 -35.84 -3.19
N ASN A 258 0.97 -35.67 -4.49
CA ASN A 258 0.20 -36.30 -5.57
C ASN A 258 -1.32 -36.06 -5.44
N VAL A 259 -1.69 -34.83 -5.14
CA VAL A 259 -3.09 -34.42 -4.98
C VAL A 259 -3.76 -34.37 -6.35
N ARG A 260 -4.85 -35.12 -6.52
CA ARG A 260 -5.61 -35.20 -7.76
C ARG A 260 -6.75 -34.21 -7.77
N ILE A 261 -6.90 -33.46 -8.85
CA ILE A 261 -7.99 -32.53 -9.09
C ILE A 261 -8.57 -32.73 -10.49
N PRO A 262 -9.88 -32.51 -10.69
CA PRO A 262 -10.49 -32.58 -12.01
C PRO A 262 -9.85 -31.61 -13.02
N ARG A 263 -9.80 -32.01 -14.30
CA ARG A 263 -9.29 -31.17 -15.39
C ARG A 263 -9.91 -29.76 -15.41
N GLU A 264 -11.20 -29.65 -15.10
CA GLU A 264 -11.95 -28.38 -15.03
C GLU A 264 -11.55 -27.45 -13.88
N ASN A 265 -10.65 -27.86 -12.98
CA ASN A 265 -10.14 -27.02 -11.91
C ASN A 265 -8.92 -26.17 -12.33
N MET A 266 -8.32 -26.38 -13.50
CA MET A 266 -7.40 -25.41 -14.09
C MET A 266 -8.20 -24.19 -14.56
N LEU A 267 -7.85 -22.98 -14.15
CA LEU A 267 -8.49 -21.75 -14.63
C LEU A 267 -8.18 -21.57 -16.11
N ASN A 268 -9.22 -21.54 -16.95
CA ASN A 268 -9.09 -21.83 -18.37
C ASN A 268 -9.68 -20.79 -19.34
N LYS A 269 -9.81 -19.54 -18.91
CA LYS A 269 -10.27 -18.45 -19.80
C LYS A 269 -9.31 -18.17 -20.95
N PHE A 270 -8.01 -18.21 -20.70
CA PHE A 270 -6.96 -17.83 -21.64
C PHE A 270 -6.07 -18.99 -22.09
N CYS A 271 -6.22 -20.16 -21.51
CA CYS A 271 -5.54 -21.39 -21.90
C CYS A 271 -6.30 -22.59 -21.37
N GLU A 272 -6.34 -23.66 -22.12
CA GLU A 272 -7.05 -24.90 -21.74
C GLU A 272 -6.29 -26.15 -22.14
N VAL A 273 -6.55 -27.24 -21.43
CA VAL A 273 -6.13 -28.60 -21.78
C VAL A 273 -7.35 -29.39 -22.23
N GLN A 274 -7.33 -29.86 -23.46
CA GLN A 274 -8.39 -30.71 -24.03
C GLN A 274 -8.37 -32.12 -23.41
N PRO A 275 -9.45 -32.90 -23.53
CA PRO A 275 -9.48 -34.27 -23.03
C PRO A 275 -8.37 -35.19 -23.58
N ASP A 276 -7.91 -34.94 -24.80
CA ASP A 276 -6.82 -35.69 -25.46
C ASP A 276 -5.41 -35.19 -25.08
N GLY A 277 -5.31 -34.22 -24.18
CA GLY A 277 -4.05 -33.60 -23.76
C GLY A 277 -3.55 -32.46 -24.66
N THR A 278 -4.31 -32.08 -25.69
CA THR A 278 -3.98 -30.91 -26.53
C THR A 278 -4.04 -29.62 -25.69
N TYR A 279 -2.96 -28.84 -25.70
CA TYR A 279 -2.91 -27.54 -25.03
C TYR A 279 -3.23 -26.41 -26.01
N ILE A 280 -4.19 -25.56 -25.64
CA ILE A 280 -4.63 -24.42 -26.42
C ILE A 280 -4.40 -23.13 -25.60
N ARG A 281 -3.82 -22.10 -26.24
CA ARG A 281 -3.61 -20.78 -25.63
C ARG A 281 -4.36 -19.70 -26.41
N HIS A 282 -5.10 -18.89 -25.66
CA HIS A 282 -5.87 -17.76 -26.19
C HIS A 282 -5.32 -16.43 -25.61
N GLY A 283 -4.16 -15.97 -26.06
CA GLY A 283 -3.57 -14.71 -25.65
C GLY A 283 -2.17 -14.80 -25.03
N SER A 284 -1.72 -13.70 -24.40
CA SER A 284 -0.40 -13.62 -23.79
C SER A 284 -0.35 -14.37 -22.46
N GLN A 285 0.77 -15.05 -22.20
CA GLN A 285 1.02 -15.69 -20.90
C GLN A 285 1.08 -14.68 -19.73
N GLN A 286 1.38 -13.41 -20.02
CA GLN A 286 1.42 -12.33 -19.03
C GLN A 286 0.06 -12.08 -18.36
N ILE A 287 -1.04 -12.51 -18.97
CA ILE A 287 -2.38 -12.40 -18.40
C ILE A 287 -2.52 -13.14 -17.07
N ASN A 288 -1.77 -14.23 -16.87
CA ASN A 288 -1.78 -14.99 -15.62
C ASN A 288 -1.32 -14.13 -14.43
N TYR A 289 -0.57 -13.05 -14.68
CA TYR A 289 -0.08 -12.11 -13.67
C TYR A 289 -0.94 -10.85 -13.54
N PHE A 290 -2.05 -10.73 -14.29
CA PHE A 290 -2.91 -9.56 -14.26
C PHE A 290 -3.60 -9.37 -12.90
N THR A 291 -3.94 -10.46 -12.21
CA THR A 291 -4.46 -10.43 -10.84
C THR A 291 -3.51 -9.66 -9.91
N MET A 292 -2.19 -9.89 -10.04
CA MET A 292 -1.18 -9.19 -9.24
C MET A 292 -1.15 -7.68 -9.53
N THR A 293 -1.36 -7.27 -10.79
CA THR A 293 -1.45 -5.85 -11.16
C THR A 293 -2.64 -5.17 -10.47
N SER A 294 -3.79 -5.82 -10.45
CA SER A 294 -4.98 -5.37 -9.74
C SER A 294 -4.72 -5.20 -8.24
N LEU A 295 -4.10 -6.21 -7.63
CA LEU A 295 -3.78 -6.20 -6.21
C LEU A 295 -2.82 -5.07 -5.83
N ARG A 296 -1.78 -4.84 -6.62
CA ARG A 296 -0.81 -3.75 -6.37
C ARG A 296 -1.48 -2.39 -6.32
N ILE A 297 -2.40 -2.10 -7.25
CA ILE A 297 -3.09 -0.81 -7.31
C ILE A 297 -3.99 -0.60 -6.08
N SER A 298 -4.75 -1.63 -5.68
CA SER A 298 -5.56 -1.58 -4.46
C SER A 298 -4.71 -1.44 -3.21
N LEU A 299 -3.59 -2.17 -3.14
CA LEU A 299 -2.63 -2.13 -2.05
C LEU A 299 -2.01 -0.74 -1.85
N ILE A 300 -1.66 -0.05 -2.94
CA ILE A 300 -1.10 1.32 -2.88
C ILE A 300 -2.05 2.23 -2.10
N ALA A 301 -3.36 2.18 -2.38
CA ALA A 301 -4.34 3.00 -1.68
C ALA A 301 -4.46 2.64 -0.19
N ASP A 302 -4.78 1.39 0.09
CA ASP A 302 -5.32 0.99 1.39
C ASP A 302 -4.23 0.56 2.40
N GLU A 303 -3.14 -0.04 1.89
CA GLU A 303 -2.08 -0.57 2.74
C GLU A 303 -0.83 0.31 2.79
N VAL A 304 -0.75 1.35 1.94
CA VAL A 304 0.44 2.21 1.83
C VAL A 304 0.12 3.68 2.07
N ILE A 305 -0.76 4.29 1.27
CA ILE A 305 -1.05 5.73 1.39
C ILE A 305 -1.87 6.02 2.65
N LEU A 306 -2.87 5.22 2.93
CA LEU A 306 -3.73 5.39 4.10
C LEU A 306 -2.96 5.36 5.44
N PRO A 307 -2.01 4.44 5.68
CA PRO A 307 -1.12 4.50 6.85
C PRO A 307 -0.31 5.80 6.95
N LEU A 308 0.20 6.35 5.85
CA LEU A 308 0.91 7.62 5.87
C LEU A 308 -0.01 8.78 6.25
N MET A 309 -1.23 8.84 5.68
CA MET A 309 -2.23 9.84 6.04
C MET A 309 -2.56 9.80 7.55
N LYS A 310 -2.75 8.59 8.10
CA LYS A 310 -2.98 8.38 9.54
C LYS A 310 -1.79 8.83 10.38
N ALA A 311 -0.57 8.47 9.97
CA ALA A 311 0.65 8.85 10.68
C ALA A 311 0.85 10.37 10.69
N CYS A 312 0.62 11.05 9.56
CA CYS A 312 0.63 12.52 9.49
C CYS A 312 -0.42 13.14 10.42
N THR A 313 -1.64 12.59 10.44
CA THR A 313 -2.72 13.07 11.32
C THR A 313 -2.33 12.96 12.78
N ILE A 314 -1.81 11.81 13.20
CA ILE A 314 -1.36 11.56 14.57
C ILE A 314 -0.23 12.52 14.95
N ALA A 315 0.81 12.58 14.13
CA ALA A 315 2.02 13.33 14.43
C ALA A 315 1.79 14.84 14.42
N ILE A 316 0.98 15.37 13.49
CA ILE A 316 0.70 16.82 13.39
C ILE A 316 -0.23 17.26 14.53
N ARG A 317 -1.32 16.54 14.82
CA ARG A 317 -2.19 16.86 15.97
C ARG A 317 -1.39 16.82 17.27
N TYR A 318 -0.58 15.78 17.50
CA TYR A 318 0.30 15.69 18.66
C TYR A 318 1.29 16.84 18.72
N SER A 319 1.89 17.25 17.60
CA SER A 319 2.90 18.30 17.55
C SER A 319 2.33 19.70 17.85
N VAL A 320 1.04 19.88 17.77
CA VAL A 320 0.34 21.11 18.21
C VAL A 320 0.01 21.06 19.71
N VAL A 321 -0.37 19.89 20.22
CA VAL A 321 -0.68 19.70 21.65
C VAL A 321 0.59 19.70 22.51
N ARG A 322 1.66 19.05 22.01
CA ARG A 322 2.92 18.94 22.74
C ARG A 322 3.68 20.24 22.69
N ARG A 323 3.95 20.80 23.88
CA ARG A 323 4.84 21.94 24.05
C ARG A 323 6.17 21.48 24.63
N GLN A 324 7.28 22.06 24.19
CA GLN A 324 8.61 21.73 24.67
C GLN A 324 9.58 22.86 24.37
N SER A 325 10.32 23.28 25.38
CA SER A 325 11.30 24.36 25.26
C SER A 325 10.68 25.71 24.82
N LYS A 326 11.48 26.73 24.70
CA LYS A 326 11.04 28.11 24.41
C LYS A 326 11.75 28.63 23.19
N LEU A 327 11.02 29.24 22.25
CA LEU A 327 11.58 29.95 21.10
C LEU A 327 12.20 31.28 21.52
N LYS A 328 11.58 31.95 22.50
CA LYS A 328 12.12 33.19 23.10
C LYS A 328 12.17 33.06 24.61
N PRO A 329 13.25 33.60 25.23
CA PRO A 329 13.31 33.70 26.69
C PRO A 329 12.13 34.49 27.25
N GLY A 330 11.54 34.01 28.34
CA GLY A 330 10.41 34.66 29.01
C GLY A 330 9.02 34.30 28.46
N GLU A 331 8.91 33.71 27.29
CA GLU A 331 7.64 33.20 26.73
C GLU A 331 7.28 31.83 27.28
N GLU A 332 6.04 31.35 27.02
CA GLU A 332 5.63 29.98 27.31
C GLU A 332 6.40 28.98 26.43
N GLU A 333 6.33 27.71 26.80
CA GLU A 333 6.86 26.64 25.95
C GLU A 333 6.16 26.64 24.57
N ALA A 334 6.96 26.51 23.52
CA ALA A 334 6.45 26.49 22.15
C ALA A 334 5.79 25.15 21.82
N LYS A 335 4.75 25.18 20.99
CA LYS A 335 4.26 23.97 20.31
C LYS A 335 5.41 23.38 19.49
N ILE A 336 5.63 22.07 19.56
CA ILE A 336 6.77 21.49 18.83
C ILE A 336 6.65 21.63 17.31
N LEU A 337 5.44 21.83 16.76
CA LEU A 337 5.22 22.09 15.33
C LEU A 337 5.72 23.49 14.92
N ASP A 338 5.96 24.43 15.85
CA ASP A 338 6.47 25.76 15.54
C ASP A 338 7.98 25.79 15.28
N TYR A 339 8.69 24.70 15.61
CA TYR A 339 10.08 24.52 15.22
C TYR A 339 10.21 24.15 13.75
N GLN A 340 11.05 24.89 13.00
CA GLN A 340 11.26 24.65 11.56
C GLN A 340 11.72 23.21 11.30
N THR A 341 12.53 22.62 12.17
CA THR A 341 12.98 21.22 12.06
C THR A 341 11.85 20.20 12.22
N GLN A 342 10.80 20.52 12.98
CA GLN A 342 9.61 19.67 13.07
C GLN A 342 8.73 19.81 11.83
N GLN A 343 8.60 21.03 11.33
CA GLN A 343 7.92 21.30 10.05
C GLN A 343 8.59 20.54 8.90
N GLU A 344 9.92 20.59 8.84
CA GLU A 344 10.73 19.91 7.83
C GLU A 344 10.53 18.38 7.84
N LYS A 345 10.36 17.78 9.02
CA LYS A 345 10.04 16.35 9.15
C LYS A 345 8.63 16.02 8.65
N LEU A 346 7.61 16.80 9.04
CA LEU A 346 6.21 16.38 8.94
C LEU A 346 5.50 16.93 7.69
N LEU A 347 5.75 18.18 7.29
CA LEU A 347 5.00 18.80 6.19
C LEU A 347 5.32 18.21 4.82
N PRO A 348 6.56 17.78 4.50
CA PRO A 348 6.81 17.03 3.27
C PRO A 348 6.08 15.69 3.22
N GLN A 349 5.91 15.00 4.36
CA GLN A 349 5.16 13.76 4.42
C GLN A 349 3.67 14.00 4.16
N LEU A 350 3.14 15.11 4.69
CA LEU A 350 1.78 15.53 4.43
C LEU A 350 1.57 15.84 2.94
N ALA A 351 2.48 16.60 2.32
CA ALA A 351 2.42 16.91 0.89
C ALA A 351 2.49 15.63 0.03
N ALA A 352 3.34 14.68 0.41
CA ALA A 352 3.45 13.39 -0.25
C ALA A 352 2.17 12.55 -0.12
N ALA A 353 1.50 12.57 1.04
CA ALA A 353 0.23 11.87 1.22
C ALA A 353 -0.83 12.34 0.22
N TYR A 354 -0.92 13.65 -0.04
CA TYR A 354 -1.80 14.22 -1.06
C TYR A 354 -1.36 13.85 -2.48
N ALA A 355 -0.07 14.00 -2.80
CA ALA A 355 0.48 13.65 -4.11
C ALA A 355 0.21 12.18 -4.46
N PHE A 356 0.42 11.28 -3.50
CA PHE A 356 0.20 9.85 -3.70
C PHE A 356 -1.28 9.47 -3.76
N HIS A 357 -2.15 10.18 -3.05
CA HIS A 357 -3.58 10.02 -3.21
C HIS A 357 -4.02 10.32 -4.65
N PHE A 358 -3.55 11.41 -5.24
CA PHE A 358 -3.93 11.79 -6.60
C PHE A 358 -3.34 10.87 -7.67
N ILE A 359 -2.08 10.47 -7.53
CA ILE A 359 -1.50 9.51 -8.50
C ILE A 359 -2.18 8.14 -8.41
N ASN A 360 -2.65 7.73 -7.23
CA ASN A 360 -3.40 6.50 -7.09
C ASN A 360 -4.76 6.55 -7.81
N ASN A 361 -5.45 7.69 -7.80
CA ASN A 361 -6.68 7.88 -8.58
C ASN A 361 -6.41 7.71 -10.09
N TYR A 362 -5.32 8.31 -10.59
CA TYR A 362 -4.87 8.11 -11.97
C TYR A 362 -4.61 6.63 -12.30
N LEU A 363 -3.94 5.90 -11.40
CA LEU A 363 -3.68 4.47 -11.59
C LEU A 363 -4.97 3.64 -11.61
N HIS A 364 -5.95 3.97 -10.79
CA HIS A 364 -7.26 3.32 -10.81
C HIS A 364 -8.03 3.57 -12.12
N GLU A 365 -8.00 4.79 -12.64
CA GLU A 365 -8.61 5.12 -13.93
C GLU A 365 -7.95 4.33 -15.07
N LEU A 366 -6.62 4.30 -15.10
CA LEU A 366 -5.85 3.53 -16.08
C LEU A 366 -6.13 2.03 -15.97
N PHE A 367 -6.22 1.51 -14.76
CA PHE A 367 -6.55 0.10 -14.52
C PHE A 367 -7.96 -0.24 -15.01
N ASN A 368 -8.95 0.58 -14.71
CA ASN A 368 -10.33 0.36 -15.14
C ASN A 368 -10.45 0.36 -16.67
N LYS A 369 -9.70 1.24 -17.34
CA LYS A 369 -9.59 1.24 -18.81
C LYS A 369 -8.98 -0.07 -19.29
N GLY A 370 -7.81 -0.44 -18.77
CA GLY A 370 -7.11 -1.67 -19.15
C GLY A 370 -7.93 -2.94 -18.89
N TYR A 371 -8.66 -2.99 -17.77
CA TYR A 371 -9.54 -4.11 -17.46
C TYR A 371 -10.65 -4.29 -18.51
N LYS A 372 -11.30 -3.20 -18.93
CA LYS A 372 -12.32 -3.23 -20.00
C LYS A 372 -11.73 -3.70 -21.33
N GLU A 373 -10.54 -3.21 -21.69
CA GLU A 373 -9.86 -3.64 -22.93
C GLU A 373 -9.51 -5.13 -22.92
N ILE A 374 -9.01 -5.65 -21.79
CA ILE A 374 -8.67 -7.07 -21.62
C ILE A 374 -9.92 -7.95 -21.73
N GLN A 375 -11.06 -7.53 -21.17
CA GLN A 375 -12.32 -8.26 -21.35
C GLN A 375 -12.71 -8.34 -22.83
N GLY A 376 -12.42 -7.31 -23.63
CA GLY A 376 -12.53 -7.30 -25.09
C GLY A 376 -11.40 -7.99 -25.85
N ARG A 377 -10.49 -8.68 -25.15
CA ARG A 377 -9.29 -9.35 -25.70
C ARG A 377 -8.27 -8.39 -26.37
N ASN A 378 -8.28 -7.12 -25.99
CA ASN A 378 -7.23 -6.17 -26.36
C ASN A 378 -6.19 -6.07 -25.22
N PHE A 379 -4.95 -6.45 -25.48
CA PHE A 379 -3.85 -6.50 -24.50
C PHE A 379 -2.82 -5.37 -24.67
N ALA A 380 -3.10 -4.38 -25.52
CA ALA A 380 -2.13 -3.33 -25.86
C ALA A 380 -1.66 -2.50 -24.65
N LEU A 381 -2.57 -2.25 -23.70
CA LEU A 381 -2.29 -1.45 -22.49
C LEU A 381 -1.57 -2.24 -21.37
N LEU A 382 -1.54 -3.56 -21.46
CA LEU A 382 -1.03 -4.43 -20.40
C LEU A 382 0.45 -4.16 -20.02
N PRO A 383 1.40 -3.94 -20.97
CA PRO A 383 2.78 -3.65 -20.63
C PRO A 383 2.96 -2.33 -19.88
N GLU A 384 2.25 -1.26 -20.27
CA GLU A 384 2.29 0.04 -19.60
C GLU A 384 1.71 -0.07 -18.18
N LEU A 385 0.55 -0.70 -18.06
CA LEU A 385 -0.12 -0.90 -16.77
C LEU A 385 0.73 -1.71 -15.79
N HIS A 386 1.38 -2.77 -16.29
CA HIS A 386 2.31 -3.57 -15.48
C HIS A 386 3.52 -2.74 -15.03
N ALA A 387 4.13 -1.97 -15.92
CA ALA A 387 5.28 -1.12 -15.60
C ALA A 387 4.94 -0.03 -14.57
N LEU A 388 3.81 0.68 -14.76
CA LEU A 388 3.39 1.74 -13.86
C LEU A 388 2.98 1.20 -12.49
N SER A 389 2.17 0.13 -12.43
CA SER A 389 1.78 -0.47 -11.16
C SER A 389 2.99 -0.99 -10.37
N SER A 390 3.99 -1.53 -11.05
CA SER A 390 5.24 -2.00 -10.45
C SER A 390 6.08 -0.85 -9.88
N GLY A 391 6.33 0.17 -10.70
CA GLY A 391 7.16 1.32 -10.31
C GLY A 391 6.53 2.14 -9.19
N PHE A 392 5.24 2.41 -9.28
CA PHE A 392 4.54 3.19 -8.27
C PHE A 392 4.38 2.41 -6.96
N LYS A 393 4.08 1.10 -7.00
CA LYS A 393 4.06 0.29 -5.78
C LYS A 393 5.40 0.37 -5.07
N ALA A 394 6.50 0.19 -5.79
CA ALA A 394 7.84 0.20 -5.20
C ALA A 394 8.23 1.57 -4.65
N MET A 395 8.03 2.65 -5.43
CA MET A 395 8.40 4.00 -5.01
C MET A 395 7.54 4.48 -3.83
N ILE A 396 6.22 4.35 -3.94
CA ILE A 396 5.28 4.88 -2.93
C ILE A 396 5.42 4.09 -1.63
N SER A 397 5.51 2.75 -1.67
CA SER A 397 5.66 1.96 -0.45
C SER A 397 6.95 2.28 0.30
N GLN A 398 8.07 2.44 -0.41
CA GLN A 398 9.34 2.84 0.20
C GLN A 398 9.25 4.24 0.84
N TYR A 399 8.68 5.20 0.10
CA TYR A 399 8.52 6.58 0.61
C TYR A 399 7.61 6.61 1.83
N CYS A 400 6.42 6.00 1.74
CA CYS A 400 5.45 6.03 2.83
C CYS A 400 5.95 5.29 4.08
N THR A 401 6.71 4.19 3.92
CA THR A 401 7.35 3.49 5.04
C THR A 401 8.32 4.41 5.77
N SER A 402 9.18 5.11 5.03
CA SER A 402 10.09 6.11 5.60
C SER A 402 9.32 7.28 6.24
N GLY A 403 8.23 7.71 5.61
CA GLY A 403 7.39 8.79 6.13
C GLY A 403 6.69 8.44 7.44
N VAL A 404 6.20 7.21 7.60
CA VAL A 404 5.62 6.74 8.87
C VAL A 404 6.69 6.66 9.98
N ASP A 405 7.91 6.21 9.67
CA ASP A 405 9.04 6.23 10.60
C ASP A 405 9.41 7.65 11.05
N ILE A 406 9.43 8.61 10.11
CA ILE A 406 9.65 10.02 10.43
C ILE A 406 8.57 10.54 11.37
N CYS A 407 7.29 10.27 11.10
CA CYS A 407 6.17 10.66 11.95
C CYS A 407 6.28 10.05 13.36
N LEU A 408 6.67 8.78 13.47
CA LEU A 408 6.89 8.08 14.72
C LEU A 408 7.97 8.78 15.57
N ARG A 409 9.13 9.01 14.96
CA ARG A 409 10.25 9.68 15.64
C ARG A 409 9.95 11.13 16.01
N ALA A 410 9.18 11.83 15.17
CA ALA A 410 8.76 13.20 15.43
C ALA A 410 7.87 13.34 16.70
N CYS A 411 7.26 12.24 17.17
CA CYS A 411 6.50 12.19 18.41
C CYS A 411 7.34 11.84 19.65
N GLY A 412 8.65 11.66 19.51
CA GLY A 412 9.56 11.33 20.60
C GLY A 412 9.24 9.97 21.26
N GLY A 413 9.47 9.85 22.57
CA GLY A 413 9.24 8.59 23.29
C GLY A 413 7.79 8.07 23.22
N HIS A 414 6.82 8.96 23.16
CA HIS A 414 5.41 8.55 23.00
C HIS A 414 5.12 7.93 21.64
N GLY A 415 5.84 8.33 20.59
CA GLY A 415 5.75 7.69 19.26
C GLY A 415 6.16 6.22 19.25
N TYR A 416 7.08 5.83 20.14
CA TYR A 416 7.55 4.44 20.27
C TYR A 416 6.54 3.52 20.98
N SER A 417 5.61 4.08 21.75
CA SER A 417 4.54 3.33 22.41
C SER A 417 3.52 2.80 21.39
N LEU A 418 3.10 1.54 21.52
CA LEU A 418 1.99 0.99 20.73
C LEU A 418 0.71 1.82 20.88
N LEU A 419 0.49 2.45 22.02
CA LEU A 419 -0.67 3.30 22.30
C LEU A 419 -0.74 4.54 21.40
N SER A 420 0.38 4.93 20.77
CA SER A 420 0.39 5.99 19.77
C SER A 420 -0.26 5.58 18.44
N GLY A 421 -0.40 4.27 18.18
CA GLY A 421 -0.82 3.71 16.89
C GLY A 421 0.29 3.70 15.83
N LEU A 422 1.34 4.52 15.96
CA LEU A 422 2.41 4.68 14.97
C LEU A 422 3.26 3.42 14.75
N PRO A 423 3.70 2.69 15.80
CA PRO A 423 4.44 1.44 15.57
C PRO A 423 3.62 0.38 14.84
N SER A 424 2.31 0.31 15.07
CA SER A 424 1.42 -0.61 14.35
C SER A 424 1.30 -0.23 12.87
N LEU A 425 1.22 1.06 12.55
CA LEU A 425 1.23 1.56 11.16
C LEU A 425 2.58 1.26 10.50
N TYR A 426 3.71 1.50 11.20
CA TYR A 426 5.05 1.25 10.67
C TYR A 426 5.30 -0.22 10.35
N THR A 427 4.99 -1.11 11.29
CA THR A 427 5.21 -2.56 11.10
C THR A 427 4.29 -3.14 10.02
N LYS A 428 3.08 -2.60 9.87
CA LYS A 428 2.15 -2.98 8.80
C LYS A 428 2.66 -2.54 7.44
N ILE A 429 3.02 -1.26 7.28
CA ILE A 429 3.43 -0.70 5.99
C ILE A 429 4.76 -1.27 5.49
N LEU A 430 5.69 -1.63 6.39
CA LEU A 430 6.99 -2.18 6.03
C LEU A 430 6.86 -3.44 5.16
N ALA A 431 5.89 -4.29 5.45
CA ALA A 431 5.63 -5.49 4.67
C ALA A 431 5.31 -5.17 3.20
N SER A 432 4.69 -4.01 2.93
CA SER A 432 4.35 -3.59 1.57
C SER A 432 5.57 -3.34 0.67
N CYS A 433 6.76 -3.14 1.23
CA CYS A 433 8.00 -3.05 0.46
C CYS A 433 8.46 -4.41 -0.07
N ILE A 434 7.94 -5.51 0.48
CA ILE A 434 8.40 -6.88 0.25
C ILE A 434 7.35 -7.68 -0.54
N TYR A 435 6.12 -7.74 -0.04
CA TYR A 435 5.08 -8.55 -0.68
C TYR A 435 4.47 -7.89 -1.92
N GLU A 436 3.77 -8.66 -2.73
CA GLU A 436 3.26 -8.26 -4.05
C GLU A 436 4.37 -7.83 -5.03
N GLY A 437 5.56 -8.38 -4.85
CA GLY A 437 6.81 -8.08 -5.54
C GLY A 437 7.73 -7.21 -4.70
N GLU A 438 8.96 -7.66 -4.48
CA GLU A 438 10.00 -6.88 -3.81
C GLU A 438 10.33 -5.64 -4.64
N ASN A 439 10.50 -4.51 -3.96
CA ASN A 439 10.56 -3.19 -4.59
C ASN A 439 11.67 -3.03 -5.64
N THR A 440 12.87 -3.58 -5.40
CA THR A 440 13.98 -3.51 -6.37
C THR A 440 13.64 -4.25 -7.66
N ILE A 441 13.07 -5.45 -7.53
CA ILE A 441 12.67 -6.27 -8.67
C ILE A 441 11.55 -5.58 -9.46
N LEU A 442 10.59 -4.95 -8.78
CA LEU A 442 9.53 -4.20 -9.45
C LEU A 442 10.05 -2.97 -10.21
N LEU A 443 11.00 -2.24 -9.63
CA LEU A 443 11.65 -1.12 -10.31
C LEU A 443 12.44 -1.58 -11.54
N LEU A 444 13.06 -2.75 -11.50
CA LEU A 444 13.72 -3.34 -12.68
C LEU A 444 12.72 -3.74 -13.77
N GLN A 445 11.49 -4.15 -13.43
CA GLN A 445 10.43 -4.37 -14.42
C GLN A 445 10.03 -3.05 -15.11
N THR A 446 9.86 -1.98 -14.32
CA THR A 446 9.62 -0.63 -14.85
C THR A 446 10.77 -0.17 -15.73
N ALA A 447 12.02 -0.34 -15.29
CA ALA A 447 13.21 0.03 -16.07
C ALA A 447 13.28 -0.70 -17.41
N ARG A 448 12.94 -2.00 -17.44
CA ARG A 448 12.89 -2.77 -18.70
C ARG A 448 11.91 -2.17 -19.70
N PHE A 449 10.73 -1.77 -19.23
CA PHE A 449 9.74 -1.08 -20.05
C PHE A 449 10.30 0.27 -20.55
N LEU A 450 10.93 1.07 -19.67
CA LEU A 450 11.49 2.37 -20.02
C LEU A 450 12.60 2.28 -21.07
N ILE A 451 13.54 1.35 -20.94
CA ILE A 451 14.62 1.14 -21.94
C ILE A 451 14.04 0.74 -23.28
N LYS A 452 13.04 -0.15 -23.31
CA LYS A 452 12.34 -0.54 -24.54
C LYS A 452 11.65 0.66 -25.19
N CYS A 453 10.92 1.47 -24.41
CA CYS A 453 10.21 2.65 -24.93
C CYS A 453 11.20 3.74 -25.36
N PHE A 454 12.30 3.95 -24.65
CA PHE A 454 13.36 4.89 -25.05
C PHE A 454 13.96 4.51 -26.41
N THR A 455 14.29 3.24 -26.62
CA THR A 455 14.81 2.75 -27.91
C THR A 455 13.79 2.96 -29.03
N ALA A 456 12.50 2.65 -28.79
CA ALA A 456 11.44 2.88 -29.77
C ALA A 456 11.25 4.38 -30.10
N ALA A 457 11.22 5.25 -29.07
CA ALA A 457 11.09 6.68 -29.26
C ALA A 457 12.25 7.28 -30.07
N ARG A 458 13.48 6.80 -29.84
CA ARG A 458 14.68 7.21 -30.62
C ARG A 458 14.61 6.75 -32.07
N ALA A 459 13.94 5.64 -32.35
CA ALA A 459 13.69 5.15 -33.70
C ALA A 459 12.46 5.80 -34.37
N GLY A 460 11.83 6.81 -33.72
CA GLY A 460 10.62 7.47 -34.25
C GLY A 460 9.36 6.61 -34.21
N GLN A 461 9.38 5.54 -33.45
CA GLN A 461 8.22 4.65 -33.29
C GLN A 461 7.25 5.20 -32.23
N PRO A 462 5.95 4.94 -32.34
CA PRO A 462 4.98 5.33 -31.32
C PRO A 462 5.25 4.64 -29.99
N VAL A 463 5.08 5.39 -28.90
CA VAL A 463 5.26 4.91 -27.52
C VAL A 463 4.01 5.22 -26.67
N PRO A 464 3.77 4.49 -25.59
CA PRO A 464 2.64 4.75 -24.69
C PRO A 464 2.62 6.17 -24.13
N PRO A 465 1.42 6.69 -23.75
CA PRO A 465 1.26 8.07 -23.30
C PRO A 465 2.14 8.47 -22.11
N SER A 466 2.37 7.57 -21.14
CA SER A 466 3.19 7.85 -19.95
C SER A 466 4.67 8.09 -20.23
N VAL A 467 5.15 7.76 -21.43
CA VAL A 467 6.57 7.85 -21.82
C VAL A 467 6.82 8.67 -23.08
N THR A 468 5.82 9.40 -23.59
CA THR A 468 5.96 10.26 -24.80
C THR A 468 7.05 11.31 -24.63
N TYR A 469 7.31 11.77 -23.41
CA TYR A 469 8.36 12.72 -23.09
C TYR A 469 9.78 12.23 -23.44
N LEU A 470 9.98 10.92 -23.59
CA LEU A 470 11.27 10.35 -23.98
C LEU A 470 11.70 10.72 -25.41
N ALA A 471 10.78 11.18 -26.24
CA ALA A 471 11.08 11.72 -27.56
C ALA A 471 11.61 13.17 -27.52
N ALA A 472 11.35 13.91 -26.45
CA ALA A 472 11.78 15.29 -26.26
C ALA A 472 13.24 15.33 -25.79
N MET A 473 14.20 15.52 -26.71
CA MET A 473 15.61 15.55 -26.40
C MET A 473 16.27 16.86 -26.84
N LYS A 474 16.32 17.82 -25.93
CA LYS A 474 17.26 18.94 -26.04
C LYS A 474 17.94 19.14 -24.68
N PRO A 475 19.27 19.21 -24.64
CA PRO A 475 19.96 19.66 -23.43
C PRO A 475 19.49 21.08 -23.13
N ARG A 476 18.87 21.26 -21.98
CA ARG A 476 18.39 22.57 -21.49
C ARG A 476 19.08 22.86 -20.17
N LYS A 477 19.15 24.12 -19.82
CA LYS A 477 19.48 24.59 -18.47
C LYS A 477 18.20 25.08 -17.82
N CYS A 478 18.12 24.96 -16.52
CA CYS A 478 16.98 25.48 -15.76
C CYS A 478 16.86 26.99 -15.98
N PRO A 479 15.72 27.51 -16.47
CA PRO A 479 15.56 28.91 -16.80
C PRO A 479 15.32 29.82 -15.59
N ALA A 480 15.17 29.27 -14.38
CA ALA A 480 14.91 30.03 -13.16
C ALA A 480 15.99 31.07 -12.87
N LYS A 481 15.59 32.30 -12.56
CA LYS A 481 16.48 33.45 -12.28
C LYS A 481 16.44 33.84 -10.80
N ASP A 482 15.31 33.60 -10.13
CA ASP A 482 15.15 33.88 -8.72
C ASP A 482 14.37 32.75 -7.99
N LYS A 483 14.25 32.89 -6.68
CA LYS A 483 13.60 31.85 -5.86
C LYS A 483 12.10 31.66 -6.14
N LEU A 484 11.40 32.69 -6.61
CA LEU A 484 9.98 32.64 -6.90
C LEU A 484 9.69 31.88 -8.20
N ASP A 485 10.64 31.88 -9.14
CA ASP A 485 10.54 31.08 -10.36
C ASP A 485 10.38 29.59 -10.05
N PHE A 486 11.00 29.11 -8.95
CA PHE A 486 10.87 27.71 -8.52
C PHE A 486 9.50 27.35 -7.96
N LEU A 487 8.61 28.31 -7.75
CA LEU A 487 7.18 28.07 -7.44
C LEU A 487 6.33 27.90 -8.71
N SER A 488 6.94 28.04 -9.90
CA SER A 488 6.25 27.77 -11.17
C SER A 488 6.19 26.27 -11.45
N PRO A 489 4.98 25.69 -11.67
CA PRO A 489 4.81 24.28 -12.02
C PRO A 489 5.63 23.85 -13.24
N ASP A 490 5.77 24.74 -14.24
CA ASP A 490 6.54 24.44 -15.45
C ASP A 490 8.03 24.24 -15.14
N ILE A 491 8.60 25.05 -14.24
CA ILE A 491 10.02 25.01 -13.89
C ILE A 491 10.37 23.68 -13.21
N TYR A 492 9.65 23.30 -12.15
CA TYR A 492 10.00 22.07 -11.45
C TYR A 492 9.55 20.82 -12.20
N THR A 493 8.46 20.86 -12.96
CA THR A 493 8.04 19.72 -13.80
C THR A 493 9.08 19.46 -14.89
N GLU A 494 9.60 20.51 -15.53
CA GLU A 494 10.67 20.37 -16.51
C GLU A 494 11.97 19.83 -15.88
N ALA A 495 12.30 20.24 -14.65
CA ALA A 495 13.47 19.71 -13.93
C ALA A 495 13.35 18.20 -13.68
N TYR A 496 12.20 17.72 -13.24
CA TYR A 496 11.93 16.27 -13.05
C TYR A 496 11.95 15.51 -14.37
N GLN A 497 11.38 16.09 -15.44
CA GLN A 497 11.40 15.51 -16.78
C GLN A 497 12.85 15.39 -17.29
N HIS A 498 13.66 16.44 -17.16
CA HIS A 498 15.07 16.43 -17.54
C HIS A 498 15.84 15.34 -16.78
N ALA A 499 15.68 15.26 -15.46
CA ALA A 499 16.33 14.26 -14.63
C ALA A 499 15.96 12.83 -15.07
N ALA A 500 14.67 12.57 -15.35
CA ALA A 500 14.19 11.27 -15.82
C ALA A 500 14.78 10.90 -17.19
N ILE A 501 14.74 11.81 -18.17
CA ILE A 501 15.34 11.60 -19.51
C ILE A 501 16.83 11.32 -19.39
N ARG A 502 17.56 12.12 -18.63
CA ARG A 502 19.00 11.97 -18.45
C ARG A 502 19.37 10.61 -17.88
N LEU A 503 18.70 10.18 -16.79
CA LEU A 503 19.00 8.91 -16.15
C LEU A 503 18.64 7.72 -17.05
N ILE A 504 17.53 7.77 -17.78
CA ILE A 504 17.13 6.72 -18.70
C ILE A 504 18.10 6.65 -19.88
N SER A 505 18.42 7.79 -20.51
CA SER A 505 19.29 7.84 -21.69
C SER A 505 20.74 7.43 -21.37
N SER A 506 21.30 7.91 -20.25
CA SER A 506 22.66 7.54 -19.82
C SER A 506 22.77 6.06 -19.47
N THR A 507 21.73 5.49 -18.84
CA THR A 507 21.69 4.06 -18.52
C THR A 507 21.55 3.21 -19.78
N ALA A 508 20.71 3.64 -20.73
CA ALA A 508 20.56 2.97 -22.03
C ALA A 508 21.88 2.98 -22.82
N ALA A 509 22.57 4.12 -22.85
CA ALA A 509 23.89 4.25 -23.50
C ALA A 509 24.91 3.31 -22.85
N LYS A 510 25.06 3.33 -21.53
CA LYS A 510 25.97 2.42 -20.81
C LYS A 510 25.67 0.95 -21.10
N LEU A 511 24.39 0.56 -21.10
CA LEU A 511 23.96 -0.81 -21.42
C LEU A 511 24.38 -1.20 -22.84
N GLN A 512 24.21 -0.29 -23.80
CA GLN A 512 24.60 -0.52 -25.18
C GLN A 512 26.12 -0.61 -25.34
N ASP A 513 26.89 0.27 -24.69
CA ASP A 513 28.36 0.28 -24.71
C ASP A 513 28.92 -1.04 -24.18
N LEU A 514 28.38 -1.56 -23.08
CA LEU A 514 28.79 -2.86 -22.52
C LEU A 514 28.52 -4.01 -23.50
N ILE A 515 27.38 -4.04 -24.16
CA ILE A 515 27.05 -5.05 -25.15
C ILE A 515 27.97 -4.92 -26.37
N GLN A 516 28.25 -3.73 -26.84
CA GLN A 516 29.16 -3.49 -27.99
C GLN A 516 30.61 -3.84 -27.66
N SER A 517 31.00 -3.71 -26.39
CA SER A 517 32.34 -4.13 -25.92
C SER A 517 32.48 -5.63 -25.68
N GLY A 518 31.42 -6.42 -25.95
CA GLY A 518 31.45 -7.86 -25.93
C GLY A 518 30.82 -8.52 -24.69
N ALA A 519 30.21 -7.74 -23.79
CA ALA A 519 29.48 -8.33 -22.66
C ALA A 519 28.17 -8.99 -23.14
N GLU A 520 27.87 -10.16 -22.59
CA GLU A 520 26.57 -10.79 -22.81
C GLU A 520 25.43 -9.90 -22.27
N ARG A 521 24.26 -9.95 -22.91
CA ARG A 521 23.12 -9.08 -22.54
C ARG A 521 22.75 -9.16 -21.06
N HIS A 522 22.75 -10.34 -20.48
CA HIS A 522 22.39 -10.54 -19.08
C HIS A 522 23.46 -9.98 -18.11
N GLU A 523 24.74 -10.05 -18.48
CA GLU A 523 25.86 -9.47 -17.72
C GLU A 523 25.81 -7.96 -17.77
N ALA A 524 25.66 -7.37 -18.97
CA ALA A 524 25.51 -5.93 -19.16
C ALA A 524 24.30 -5.38 -18.37
N TRP A 525 23.16 -6.11 -18.41
CA TRP A 525 21.99 -5.76 -17.61
C TRP A 525 22.31 -5.74 -16.12
N ASN A 526 22.91 -6.81 -15.59
CA ASN A 526 23.25 -6.90 -14.17
C ASN A 526 24.19 -5.77 -13.72
N GLN A 527 25.17 -5.39 -14.55
CA GLN A 527 26.09 -4.29 -14.27
C GLN A 527 25.43 -2.90 -14.28
N CYS A 528 24.22 -2.78 -14.85
CA CYS A 528 23.45 -1.53 -14.92
C CYS A 528 22.29 -1.46 -13.92
N THR A 529 22.03 -2.50 -13.13
CA THR A 529 20.82 -2.61 -12.27
C THR A 529 20.64 -1.44 -11.32
N VAL A 530 21.71 -0.90 -10.72
CA VAL A 530 21.63 0.26 -9.82
C VAL A 530 21.12 1.50 -10.58
N GLN A 531 21.69 1.79 -11.75
CA GLN A 531 21.26 2.93 -12.58
C GLN A 531 19.86 2.72 -13.15
N LEU A 532 19.50 1.49 -13.51
CA LEU A 532 18.15 1.11 -13.94
C LEU A 532 17.09 1.40 -12.86
N VAL A 533 17.38 1.06 -11.61
CA VAL A 533 16.51 1.37 -10.47
C VAL A 533 16.36 2.88 -10.28
N GLN A 534 17.46 3.65 -10.38
CA GLN A 534 17.40 5.11 -10.28
C GLN A 534 16.59 5.74 -11.42
N ALA A 535 16.76 5.25 -12.64
CA ALA A 535 16.00 5.70 -13.80
C ALA A 535 14.48 5.44 -13.64
N ALA A 536 14.11 4.26 -13.14
CA ALA A 536 12.71 3.92 -12.87
C ALA A 536 12.11 4.82 -11.78
N LYS A 537 12.84 5.09 -10.69
CA LYS A 537 12.42 6.02 -9.64
C LYS A 537 12.22 7.44 -10.20
N ALA A 538 13.15 7.94 -10.99
CA ALA A 538 13.06 9.28 -11.57
C ALA A 538 11.84 9.42 -12.49
N HIS A 539 11.52 8.39 -13.29
CA HIS A 539 10.29 8.35 -14.09
C HIS A 539 9.05 8.45 -13.21
N CYS A 540 8.94 7.61 -12.17
CA CYS A 540 7.79 7.61 -11.28
C CYS A 540 7.63 8.97 -10.55
N HIS A 541 8.73 9.59 -10.10
CA HIS A 541 8.71 10.94 -9.52
C HIS A 541 8.21 11.99 -10.50
N TYR A 542 8.71 11.99 -11.73
CA TYR A 542 8.26 12.90 -12.77
C TYR A 542 6.75 12.77 -13.00
N ILE A 543 6.25 11.55 -13.18
CA ILE A 543 4.82 11.32 -13.41
C ILE A 543 3.99 11.77 -12.20
N THR A 544 4.48 11.55 -10.97
CA THR A 544 3.78 12.00 -9.74
C THR A 544 3.67 13.51 -9.67
N VAL A 545 4.77 14.24 -9.91
CA VAL A 545 4.78 15.70 -9.92
C VAL A 545 3.84 16.24 -11.00
N LYS A 546 3.98 15.73 -12.23
CA LYS A 546 3.12 16.10 -13.35
C LYS A 546 1.63 15.88 -13.04
N ASN A 547 1.28 14.69 -12.51
CA ASN A 547 -0.10 14.37 -12.13
C ASN A 547 -0.63 15.31 -11.05
N PHE A 548 0.20 15.66 -10.05
CA PHE A 548 -0.22 16.58 -9.00
C PHE A 548 -0.48 17.98 -9.57
N VAL A 549 0.39 18.49 -10.45
CA VAL A 549 0.17 19.78 -11.15
C VAL A 549 -1.13 19.76 -11.95
N GLU A 550 -1.32 18.75 -12.81
CA GLU A 550 -2.54 18.61 -13.62
C GLU A 550 -3.81 18.46 -12.77
N THR A 551 -3.69 17.84 -11.60
CA THR A 551 -4.81 17.73 -10.65
C THR A 551 -5.15 19.10 -10.05
N VAL A 552 -4.16 19.86 -9.60
CA VAL A 552 -4.36 21.21 -9.05
C VAL A 552 -4.96 22.15 -10.07
N GLU A 553 -4.52 22.08 -11.33
CA GLU A 553 -5.06 22.91 -12.43
C GLU A 553 -6.54 22.64 -12.70
N LYS A 554 -6.98 21.39 -12.53
CA LYS A 554 -8.38 20.97 -12.71
C LYS A 554 -9.27 21.31 -11.52
N LEU A 555 -8.70 21.60 -10.35
CA LEU A 555 -9.48 21.99 -9.18
C LEU A 555 -10.09 23.38 -9.37
N GLU A 556 -11.38 23.50 -9.10
CA GLU A 556 -12.00 24.82 -8.98
C GLU A 556 -11.44 25.53 -7.75
N ASN A 557 -11.13 26.82 -7.86
CA ASN A 557 -10.65 27.63 -6.72
C ASN A 557 -11.81 27.97 -5.76
N THR A 558 -12.60 26.99 -5.42
CA THR A 558 -13.70 27.10 -4.48
C THR A 558 -13.15 27.00 -3.06
N ALA A 559 -13.46 28.01 -2.24
CA ALA A 559 -13.14 27.99 -0.80
C ALA A 559 -11.64 27.78 -0.45
N GLY A 560 -10.73 28.29 -1.29
CA GLY A 560 -9.28 28.29 -1.02
C GLY A 560 -8.56 26.95 -1.33
N ILE A 561 -9.28 25.95 -1.83
CA ILE A 561 -8.72 24.59 -2.02
C ILE A 561 -7.61 24.55 -3.05
N GLN A 562 -7.80 25.18 -4.22
CA GLN A 562 -6.78 25.18 -5.27
C GLN A 562 -5.47 25.82 -4.77
N ASN A 563 -5.56 26.89 -4.00
CA ASN A 563 -4.40 27.60 -3.48
C ASN A 563 -3.60 26.74 -2.49
N ILE A 564 -4.25 26.10 -1.52
CA ILE A 564 -3.55 25.25 -0.56
C ILE A 564 -2.99 23.97 -1.23
N MET A 565 -3.69 23.39 -2.21
CA MET A 565 -3.17 22.27 -2.99
C MET A 565 -1.97 22.68 -3.84
N LYS A 566 -1.93 23.90 -4.37
CA LYS A 566 -0.76 24.44 -5.06
C LYS A 566 0.44 24.53 -4.13
N HIS A 567 0.28 25.03 -2.90
CA HIS A 567 1.37 25.08 -1.92
C HIS A 567 1.89 23.66 -1.57
N LEU A 568 1.01 22.68 -1.43
CA LEU A 568 1.42 21.28 -1.20
C LEU A 568 2.14 20.67 -2.41
N CYS A 569 1.69 20.99 -3.62
CA CYS A 569 2.33 20.56 -4.85
C CYS A 569 3.75 21.15 -4.96
N ASP A 570 3.90 22.45 -4.70
CA ASP A 570 5.20 23.12 -4.67
C ASP A 570 6.12 22.49 -3.61
N LEU A 571 5.60 22.28 -2.40
CA LEU A 571 6.36 21.66 -1.32
C LEU A 571 6.84 20.25 -1.70
N PHE A 572 5.96 19.43 -2.26
CA PHE A 572 6.31 18.08 -2.70
C PHE A 572 7.42 18.10 -3.77
N ALA A 573 7.26 18.95 -4.78
CA ALA A 573 8.24 19.09 -5.87
C ALA A 573 9.58 19.61 -5.35
N LEU A 574 9.61 20.69 -4.58
CA LEU A 574 10.86 21.28 -4.09
C LEU A 574 11.55 20.43 -3.04
N HIS A 575 10.80 19.76 -2.16
CA HIS A 575 11.38 18.78 -1.23
C HIS A 575 12.09 17.64 -1.97
N GLY A 576 11.50 17.12 -3.06
CA GLY A 576 12.12 16.07 -3.85
C GLY A 576 13.40 16.52 -4.54
N ILE A 577 13.46 17.77 -5.05
CA ILE A 577 14.69 18.35 -5.61
C ILE A 577 15.74 18.53 -4.50
N PHE A 578 15.36 19.11 -3.37
CA PHE A 578 16.24 19.35 -2.22
C PHE A 578 16.84 18.04 -1.69
N SER A 579 16.00 17.02 -1.46
CA SER A 579 16.44 15.74 -0.90
C SER A 579 17.28 14.90 -1.87
N ASN A 580 17.17 15.15 -3.18
CA ASN A 580 17.89 14.43 -4.22
C ASN A 580 18.79 15.38 -5.06
N ALA A 581 19.33 16.42 -4.42
CA ALA A 581 20.10 17.48 -5.09
C ALA A 581 21.17 16.96 -6.06
N GLY A 582 21.86 15.86 -5.72
CA GLY A 582 22.85 15.24 -6.57
C GLY A 582 22.32 14.83 -7.95
N ILE A 583 21.05 14.43 -8.06
CA ILE A 583 20.43 14.05 -9.34
C ILE A 583 20.25 15.28 -10.24
N PHE A 584 19.87 16.42 -9.67
CA PHE A 584 19.56 17.64 -10.41
C PHE A 584 20.79 18.51 -10.72
N LEU A 585 21.83 18.38 -9.89
CA LEU A 585 23.10 19.10 -10.07
C LEU A 585 24.10 18.40 -11.02
N HIS A 586 23.93 17.07 -11.23
CA HIS A 586 24.94 16.20 -11.83
C HIS A 586 25.48 16.68 -13.19
N ASP A 587 24.60 17.16 -14.06
CA ASP A 587 24.94 17.64 -15.41
C ASP A 587 24.87 19.17 -15.56
N GLY A 588 24.69 19.88 -14.44
CA GLY A 588 24.60 21.34 -14.41
C GLY A 588 23.29 21.90 -14.98
N TYR A 589 22.21 21.07 -15.04
CA TYR A 589 20.87 21.54 -15.38
C TYR A 589 20.39 22.56 -14.35
N ILE A 590 20.48 22.23 -13.06
CA ILE A 590 20.35 23.16 -11.93
C ILE A 590 21.75 23.49 -11.45
N THR A 591 22.07 24.77 -11.29
CA THR A 591 23.34 25.25 -10.73
C THR A 591 23.31 25.25 -9.20
N GLY A 592 24.49 25.35 -8.56
CA GLY A 592 24.57 25.51 -7.09
C GLY A 592 23.79 26.73 -6.59
N ALA A 593 23.89 27.88 -7.26
CA ALA A 593 23.12 29.08 -6.91
C ALA A 593 21.58 28.86 -7.04
N GLN A 594 21.15 28.13 -8.05
CA GLN A 594 19.74 27.78 -8.19
C GLN A 594 19.29 26.77 -7.13
N MET A 595 20.17 25.89 -6.66
CA MET A 595 19.86 24.98 -5.55
C MET A 595 19.68 25.75 -4.24
N ASP A 596 20.43 26.82 -4.00
CA ASP A 596 20.20 27.73 -2.88
C ASP A 596 18.84 28.40 -2.97
N MET A 597 18.39 28.79 -4.16
CA MET A 597 17.03 29.33 -4.42
C MET A 597 15.94 28.29 -4.13
N VAL A 598 16.12 27.04 -4.57
CA VAL A 598 15.23 25.91 -4.25
C VAL A 598 15.09 25.75 -2.75
N THR A 599 16.25 25.75 -2.05
CA THR A 599 16.27 25.60 -0.58
C THR A 599 15.52 26.73 0.11
N ALA A 600 15.73 27.97 -0.32
CA ALA A 600 15.05 29.13 0.24
C ALA A 600 13.53 29.05 0.04
N SER A 601 13.07 28.73 -1.17
CA SER A 601 11.62 28.59 -1.45
C SER A 601 10.99 27.41 -0.70
N TYR A 602 11.72 26.30 -0.58
CA TYR A 602 11.31 25.15 0.21
C TYR A 602 11.08 25.51 1.68
N LEU A 603 12.02 26.22 2.31
CA LEU A 603 11.92 26.63 3.71
C LEU A 603 10.81 27.67 3.93
N ASP A 604 10.59 28.59 2.98
CA ASP A 604 9.47 29.55 3.04
C ASP A 604 8.10 28.81 3.02
N LEU A 605 7.97 27.79 2.17
CA LEU A 605 6.73 26.95 2.07
C LEU A 605 6.41 26.25 3.37
N LEU A 606 7.42 25.79 4.14
CA LEU A 606 7.18 25.18 5.45
C LEU A 606 6.40 26.13 6.36
N GLY A 607 6.82 27.42 6.44
CA GLY A 607 6.14 28.44 7.24
C GLY A 607 4.73 28.77 6.74
N ILE A 608 4.52 28.75 5.43
CA ILE A 608 3.21 28.99 4.81
C ILE A 608 2.23 27.86 5.15
N ILE A 609 2.64 26.62 4.92
CA ILE A 609 1.79 25.43 5.11
C ILE A 609 1.57 25.11 6.60
N ARG A 610 2.52 25.50 7.47
CA ARG A 610 2.39 25.31 8.93
C ARG A 610 1.05 25.79 9.47
N LYS A 611 0.52 26.89 8.95
CA LYS A 611 -0.72 27.51 9.41
C LYS A 611 -1.95 26.62 9.16
N ASP A 612 -1.90 25.82 8.13
CA ASP A 612 -2.98 24.93 7.69
C ASP A 612 -2.73 23.45 8.01
N ALA A 613 -1.66 23.12 8.73
CA ALA A 613 -1.25 21.73 8.95
C ALA A 613 -2.34 20.87 9.62
N VAL A 614 -3.02 21.41 10.66
CA VAL A 614 -4.14 20.71 11.33
C VAL A 614 -5.36 20.59 10.43
N PRO A 615 -5.86 21.67 9.81
CA PRO A 615 -6.94 21.59 8.83
C PRO A 615 -6.70 20.59 7.70
N LEU A 616 -5.45 20.50 7.19
CA LEU A 616 -5.09 19.56 6.13
C LEU A 616 -5.19 18.09 6.57
N VAL A 617 -4.75 17.75 7.77
CA VAL A 617 -4.90 16.37 8.27
C VAL A 617 -6.34 16.09 8.70
N ASP A 618 -7.08 17.08 9.17
CA ASP A 618 -8.50 16.94 9.49
C ASP A 618 -9.35 16.67 8.23
N ALA A 619 -8.92 17.15 7.06
CA ALA A 619 -9.58 16.88 5.79
C ALA A 619 -9.53 15.39 5.37
N PHE A 620 -8.63 14.59 5.91
CA PHE A 620 -8.64 13.12 5.73
C PHE A 620 -9.82 12.44 6.44
N ASP A 621 -10.48 13.14 7.35
CA ASP A 621 -11.72 12.76 8.03
C ASP A 621 -11.64 11.41 8.78
N PHE A 622 -10.48 11.13 9.42
CA PHE A 622 -10.32 9.97 10.26
C PHE A 622 -10.98 10.17 11.61
N THR A 623 -11.78 9.19 12.03
CA THR A 623 -12.31 9.12 13.40
C THR A 623 -11.23 8.68 14.40
N ASP A 624 -11.40 8.97 15.67
CA ASP A 624 -10.50 8.50 16.73
C ASP A 624 -10.45 6.97 16.80
N LYS A 625 -11.57 6.29 16.53
CA LYS A 625 -11.63 4.81 16.46
C LYS A 625 -10.82 4.27 15.30
N ASN A 626 -10.86 4.95 14.13
CA ASN A 626 -10.11 4.54 12.97
C ASN A 626 -8.59 4.78 13.14
N LEU A 627 -8.19 5.88 13.76
CA LEU A 627 -6.78 6.15 14.09
C LEU A 627 -6.24 5.17 15.14
N ASN A 628 -7.07 4.78 16.11
CA ASN A 628 -6.66 3.93 17.24
C ASN A 628 -5.37 4.43 17.91
N SER A 629 -5.33 5.71 18.24
CA SER A 629 -4.14 6.42 18.74
C SER A 629 -4.49 7.33 19.89
N ALA A 630 -3.77 7.20 20.98
CA ALA A 630 -3.88 8.13 22.10
C ALA A 630 -3.30 9.51 21.78
N LEU A 631 -2.38 9.62 20.79
CA LEU A 631 -1.73 10.88 20.42
C LEU A 631 -2.55 11.67 19.39
N GLY A 632 -3.28 10.98 18.51
CA GLY A 632 -3.95 11.57 17.35
C GLY A 632 -5.41 11.93 17.57
N SER A 633 -5.92 11.92 18.81
CA SER A 633 -7.32 12.17 19.09
C SER A 633 -7.75 13.57 18.63
N TYR A 634 -8.98 13.65 18.09
CA TYR A 634 -9.54 14.90 17.57
C TYR A 634 -9.66 15.99 18.63
N ASP A 635 -9.99 15.60 19.87
CA ASP A 635 -10.11 16.51 21.00
C ASP A 635 -8.76 16.94 21.63
N GLY A 636 -7.65 16.27 21.28
CA GLY A 636 -6.32 16.57 21.77
C GLY A 636 -6.08 16.25 23.24
N GLN A 637 -6.92 15.41 23.88
CA GLN A 637 -6.75 14.99 25.28
C GLN A 637 -5.69 13.86 25.39
N VAL A 638 -4.50 14.12 24.88
CA VAL A 638 -3.42 13.14 24.69
C VAL A 638 -2.96 12.51 26.00
N TYR A 639 -2.65 13.33 27.00
CA TYR A 639 -2.05 12.84 28.25
C TYR A 639 -3.04 12.02 29.08
N GLN A 640 -4.30 12.47 29.11
CA GLN A 640 -5.38 11.74 29.79
C GLN A 640 -5.58 10.37 29.13
N ARG A 641 -5.63 10.32 27.79
CA ARG A 641 -5.81 9.05 27.05
C ARG A 641 -4.63 8.10 27.22
N LEU A 642 -3.39 8.59 27.20
CA LEU A 642 -2.22 7.76 27.46
C LEU A 642 -2.30 7.10 28.82
N TYR A 643 -2.68 7.85 29.84
CA TYR A 643 -2.82 7.32 31.20
C TYR A 643 -3.96 6.30 31.30
N GLU A 644 -5.15 6.65 30.81
CA GLU A 644 -6.32 5.75 30.82
C GLU A 644 -6.05 4.44 30.06
N TRP A 645 -5.36 4.51 28.91
CA TRP A 645 -5.05 3.31 28.14
C TRP A 645 -3.97 2.47 28.82
N ALA A 646 -2.97 3.09 29.44
CA ALA A 646 -1.97 2.37 30.22
C ALA A 646 -2.60 1.62 31.41
N GLN A 647 -3.59 2.21 32.09
CA GLN A 647 -4.31 1.56 33.18
C GLN A 647 -5.08 0.28 32.75
N LYS A 648 -5.44 0.17 31.46
CA LYS A 648 -6.12 -1.03 30.91
C LYS A 648 -5.17 -2.21 30.73
N ALA A 649 -3.85 -2.00 30.81
CA ALA A 649 -2.87 -3.09 30.64
C ALA A 649 -3.12 -4.18 31.71
N PRO A 650 -3.18 -5.46 31.31
CA PRO A 650 -3.39 -6.57 32.25
C PRO A 650 -2.35 -6.61 33.37
N THR A 651 -1.13 -6.21 33.08
CA THR A 651 -0.01 -6.13 34.04
C THR A 651 -0.24 -5.13 35.18
N ASN A 652 -1.15 -4.16 35.02
CA ASN A 652 -1.48 -3.16 36.04
C ASN A 652 -2.65 -3.58 36.95
N LYS A 653 -3.31 -4.72 36.68
CA LYS A 653 -4.50 -5.17 37.41
C LYS A 653 -4.18 -5.97 38.66
N GLN A 654 -2.98 -6.54 38.73
CA GLN A 654 -2.54 -7.37 39.86
C GLN A 654 -1.02 -7.35 40.01
N ILE A 655 -0.51 -7.68 41.19
CA ILE A 655 0.92 -7.89 41.41
C ILE A 655 1.38 -9.04 40.51
N SER A 656 2.43 -8.82 39.75
CA SER A 656 2.98 -9.82 38.84
C SER A 656 3.36 -11.11 39.56
N PRO A 657 2.99 -12.29 39.06
CA PRO A 657 3.47 -13.57 39.59
C PRO A 657 5.02 -13.66 39.68
N ALA A 658 5.71 -12.93 38.82
CA ALA A 658 7.16 -12.83 38.81
C ALA A 658 7.72 -12.19 40.11
N TYR A 659 6.92 -11.33 40.77
CA TYR A 659 7.31 -10.77 42.05
C TYR A 659 7.44 -11.87 43.12
N GLU A 660 6.41 -12.66 43.32
CA GLU A 660 6.43 -13.73 44.33
C GLU A 660 7.49 -14.80 44.01
N LYS A 661 7.61 -15.15 42.72
CA LYS A 661 8.49 -16.24 42.27
C LYS A 661 9.97 -15.86 42.27
N TYR A 662 10.30 -14.64 41.84
CA TYR A 662 11.68 -14.24 41.56
C TYR A 662 12.13 -13.01 42.31
N LEU A 663 11.35 -11.91 42.31
CA LEU A 663 11.79 -10.64 42.93
C LEU A 663 11.80 -10.70 44.46
N LYS A 664 10.79 -11.30 45.05
CA LYS A 664 10.69 -11.40 46.51
C LYS A 664 11.82 -12.25 47.12
N PRO A 665 12.16 -13.44 46.59
CA PRO A 665 13.35 -14.16 47.01
C PRO A 665 14.66 -13.37 46.83
N LEU A 666 14.79 -12.67 45.71
CA LEU A 666 15.97 -11.82 45.45
C LEU A 666 16.09 -10.70 46.52
N LEU A 667 15.02 -9.93 46.75
CA LEU A 667 14.98 -8.81 47.65
C LEU A 667 15.19 -9.23 49.12
N HIS A 668 14.86 -10.46 49.49
CA HIS A 668 15.02 -11.00 50.83
C HIS A 668 16.26 -11.90 50.99
N ASN A 669 17.23 -11.84 50.05
CA ASN A 669 18.45 -12.65 50.03
C ASN A 669 18.21 -14.17 50.16
N LYS A 670 17.11 -14.66 49.60
CA LYS A 670 16.73 -16.08 49.60
C LYS A 670 16.93 -16.75 48.21
N LEU A 671 18.01 -16.35 47.52
CA LEU A 671 18.31 -16.87 46.15
C LEU A 671 18.51 -18.39 46.11
N SER A 672 18.92 -19.03 47.22
CA SER A 672 19.04 -20.49 47.32
C SER A 672 17.70 -21.22 47.26
N LYS A 673 16.57 -20.53 47.24
CA LYS A 673 15.21 -21.08 47.08
C LYS A 673 14.64 -20.92 45.68
N LEU A 674 15.41 -20.30 44.77
CA LEU A 674 15.11 -20.24 43.32
C LEU A 674 15.72 -21.45 42.60
#